data_0e5f84493b90c6419143283fcf6fef1c
#
_entry.id   0e5f84493b90c6419143283fcf6fef1c
#
_cell.length_a   1.000
_cell.length_b   1.000
_cell.length_c   1.000
_cell.angle_alpha   90.00
_cell.angle_beta   90.00
_cell.angle_gamma   90.00
#
_symmetry.space_group_name_H-M   'P 1'
#
loop_
_entity.id
_entity.type
_entity.pdbx_description
1 polymer ?
#
loop_
_entity_poly.entity_id
_entity_poly.type
_entity_poly.pdbx_seq_one_letter_code
_entity_poly.pdbx_strand_id
1 'polypeptide(L)'
;MTMDHCTENVQIWKRTDIVLTSGREYTNPYADVTLDAVFTHEDGTTIRLYGFWNGGNEFRVRFAPTKTGTWSYETVCSDSENTGLHGQKGKFFAAENTGSTELDRHGFVKISDNGRFFVHEDGTPFYWLGDTNWQAPNYVSLTRCNYPGCTCGNQFLHELNDRLAKGFTVYQTYFDIAESDGGGQRGITPEPGLWKIRHRQINPQTFTEKIDVMFDALADSGMVIALGYGVHSNTTAAMDIEDLKRVSRYLTARYASYPVVWITAQEITGEAQFAAWNVSAEITAAGDGYHHPQGAHQFPLPVDNEYVAALDGKDWHEFFALQAGHGPSRIPKCLYESYWNNRRSGRVKPFVETEANYEDITCGGFNGYAASRIAAWRANLLGSYGFTYGVTGVWANCYSTAGDTGWLGAYSFEPWYMGIDKPGSYEMTYLAKFFRYVDFSTLIPRFNDPAYSDLTEETKLVSSSEDAGTYAAYFCNRDRSSGILKGLVPGKEYSAKWYNPLTGKFAEIGNTVISATGQYTVPDKPTSADWALLVTCRTDLGAYETETIFCGETISAEIPAGAVVQKPEITCSGSHIHTADGVGYNTTDALCDGDRTTEWIPFAPMASQTILMDLKQVKNVCGIRITLGKNAVLPPYRLEGSSGQSGWTILADSTLREASVMENNGFREITEIFSGEYRYIKLLWLGAENNTSVKTIAEIALYAEENV
;
A
#
# COMPACT_ATOMS: atom_id res chain seq x y z
N MET A 1 -3.29 30.73 -39.88
CA MET A 1 -2.04 29.94 -40.01
C MET A 1 -2.15 28.82 -38.99
N THR A 2 -2.45 27.63 -39.44
CA THR A 2 -2.42 26.42 -38.59
C THR A 2 -0.96 26.15 -38.23
N MET A 3 -0.59 26.40 -36.96
CA MET A 3 0.68 25.88 -36.48
C MET A 3 0.54 24.37 -36.39
N ASP A 4 1.27 23.64 -37.24
CA ASP A 4 1.51 22.21 -37.02
C ASP A 4 2.37 22.08 -35.76
N HIS A 5 1.73 21.92 -34.62
CA HIS A 5 2.40 21.42 -33.41
C HIS A 5 2.61 19.90 -33.59
N CYS A 6 3.60 19.54 -34.40
CA CYS A 6 4.09 18.17 -34.47
C CYS A 6 4.83 17.87 -33.17
N THR A 7 4.14 17.26 -32.22
CA THR A 7 4.80 16.68 -31.05
C THR A 7 5.58 15.45 -31.51
N GLU A 8 6.89 15.56 -31.56
CA GLU A 8 7.77 14.45 -31.87
C GLU A 8 7.58 13.33 -30.83
N ASN A 9 7.35 12.10 -31.30
CA ASN A 9 7.30 10.85 -30.51
C ASN A 9 6.14 10.67 -29.52
N VAL A 10 4.90 11.00 -29.91
CA VAL A 10 3.72 10.59 -29.13
C VAL A 10 3.56 9.07 -29.22
N GLN A 11 3.44 8.41 -28.07
CA GLN A 11 3.21 6.95 -27.96
C GLN A 11 1.90 6.68 -27.25
N ILE A 12 1.26 5.54 -27.57
CA ILE A 12 0.07 5.11 -26.84
C ILE A 12 0.39 4.93 -25.35
N TRP A 13 -0.59 5.23 -24.49
CA TRP A 13 -0.50 5.17 -23.02
C TRP A 13 0.51 6.17 -22.39
N LYS A 14 1.15 7.02 -23.19
CA LYS A 14 1.99 8.11 -22.69
C LYS A 14 1.29 9.46 -22.89
N ARG A 15 1.27 10.25 -21.84
CA ARG A 15 0.65 11.58 -21.89
C ARG A 15 1.43 12.55 -22.76
N THR A 16 0.72 13.43 -23.41
CA THR A 16 1.23 14.60 -24.12
C THR A 16 0.36 15.82 -23.80
N ASP A 17 0.95 17.01 -23.75
CA ASP A 17 0.21 18.25 -23.48
C ASP A 17 -0.02 19.03 -24.78
N ILE A 18 -1.27 19.39 -25.04
CA ILE A 18 -1.61 20.43 -26.02
C ILE A 18 -1.56 21.76 -25.29
N VAL A 19 -0.58 22.56 -25.59
CA VAL A 19 -0.35 23.87 -24.97
C VAL A 19 -1.04 24.98 -25.79
N LEU A 20 -1.86 25.76 -25.12
CA LEU A 20 -2.66 26.83 -25.73
C LEU A 20 -2.38 28.13 -25.01
N THR A 21 -2.43 29.27 -25.77
CA THR A 21 -2.24 30.61 -25.21
C THR A 21 -3.53 31.37 -25.32
N SER A 22 -4.07 31.83 -24.19
CA SER A 22 -5.23 32.72 -24.18
C SER A 22 -4.95 34.02 -24.89
N GLY A 23 -5.81 34.39 -25.82
CA GLY A 23 -5.79 35.69 -26.47
C GLY A 23 -6.50 36.82 -25.66
N ARG A 24 -7.04 36.49 -24.50
CA ARG A 24 -7.79 37.36 -23.59
C ARG A 24 -7.27 37.26 -22.16
N GLU A 25 -7.40 38.34 -21.42
CA GLU A 25 -7.11 38.37 -20.00
C GLU A 25 -8.38 38.09 -19.19
N TYR A 26 -8.25 37.37 -18.09
CA TYR A 26 -9.31 37.05 -17.12
C TYR A 26 -8.86 37.48 -15.73
N THR A 27 -9.80 37.91 -14.91
CA THR A 27 -9.52 38.29 -13.52
C THR A 27 -9.08 37.04 -12.72
N ASN A 28 -9.72 35.90 -12.97
CA ASN A 28 -9.39 34.61 -12.41
C ASN A 28 -9.52 33.52 -13.48
N PRO A 29 -8.46 33.24 -14.26
CA PRO A 29 -8.52 32.26 -15.35
C PRO A 29 -8.96 30.88 -14.92
N TYR A 30 -8.68 30.48 -13.65
CA TYR A 30 -9.11 29.21 -13.05
C TYR A 30 -10.64 29.13 -12.88
N ALA A 31 -11.31 30.27 -12.67
CA ALA A 31 -12.74 30.30 -12.35
C ALA A 31 -13.62 30.85 -13.48
N ASP A 32 -13.07 31.75 -14.30
CA ASP A 32 -13.87 32.56 -15.23
C ASP A 32 -14.10 31.87 -16.57
N VAL A 33 -13.23 30.87 -16.92
CA VAL A 33 -13.29 30.23 -18.23
C VAL A 33 -13.05 28.73 -18.10
N THR A 34 -13.75 27.94 -18.92
CA THR A 34 -13.53 26.49 -19.04
C THR A 34 -13.05 26.13 -20.44
N LEU A 35 -12.21 25.13 -20.51
CA LEU A 35 -11.65 24.59 -21.75
C LEU A 35 -11.91 23.08 -21.78
N ASP A 36 -12.32 22.59 -22.96
CA ASP A 36 -12.43 21.16 -23.28
C ASP A 36 -11.71 20.90 -24.59
N ALA A 37 -11.38 19.65 -24.86
CA ALA A 37 -10.97 19.20 -26.18
C ALA A 37 -11.61 17.85 -26.51
N VAL A 38 -11.91 17.66 -27.78
CA VAL A 38 -12.33 16.37 -28.34
C VAL A 38 -11.20 15.87 -29.23
N PHE A 39 -10.65 14.71 -28.87
CA PHE A 39 -9.67 14.00 -29.67
C PHE A 39 -10.40 12.95 -30.50
N THR A 40 -10.08 12.86 -31.79
CA THR A 40 -10.68 11.93 -32.73
C THR A 40 -9.60 11.15 -33.44
N HIS A 41 -9.63 9.84 -33.30
CA HIS A 41 -8.78 8.91 -34.02
C HIS A 41 -9.28 8.70 -35.44
N GLU A 42 -8.42 8.29 -36.37
CA GLU A 42 -8.76 8.06 -37.79
C GLU A 42 -9.85 6.98 -38.02
N ASP A 43 -10.06 6.07 -37.04
CA ASP A 43 -11.15 5.09 -37.06
C ASP A 43 -12.50 5.63 -36.55
N GLY A 44 -12.55 6.88 -36.12
CA GLY A 44 -13.74 7.54 -35.57
C GLY A 44 -13.90 7.45 -34.05
N THR A 45 -13.01 6.77 -33.34
CA THR A 45 -13.02 6.77 -31.87
C THR A 45 -12.79 8.19 -31.35
N THR A 46 -13.56 8.61 -30.35
CA THR A 46 -13.46 9.94 -29.74
C THR A 46 -13.20 9.87 -28.26
N ILE A 47 -12.35 10.76 -27.75
CA ILE A 47 -12.06 10.96 -26.34
C ILE A 47 -12.26 12.45 -26.04
N ARG A 48 -13.14 12.79 -25.10
CA ARG A 48 -13.35 14.16 -24.63
C ARG A 48 -12.69 14.36 -23.28
N LEU A 49 -11.90 15.41 -23.13
CA LEU A 49 -11.17 15.76 -21.91
C LEU A 49 -11.37 17.20 -21.54
N TYR A 50 -11.35 17.49 -20.26
CA TYR A 50 -11.24 18.86 -19.74
C TYR A 50 -9.82 19.38 -19.94
N GLY A 51 -9.70 20.69 -20.19
CA GLY A 51 -8.46 21.43 -20.12
C GLY A 51 -8.36 22.20 -18.80
N PHE A 52 -7.17 22.66 -18.48
CA PHE A 52 -6.87 23.38 -17.26
C PHE A 52 -5.97 24.59 -17.51
N TRP A 53 -6.13 25.60 -16.66
CA TRP A 53 -5.22 26.75 -16.60
C TRP A 53 -3.91 26.34 -15.93
N ASN A 54 -2.76 26.69 -16.55
CA ASN A 54 -1.43 26.35 -16.07
C ASN A 54 -0.59 27.56 -15.61
N GLY A 55 -1.23 28.73 -15.45
CA GLY A 55 -0.60 29.97 -15.02
C GLY A 55 -0.46 30.99 -16.15
N GLY A 56 -0.44 32.26 -15.80
CA GLY A 56 -0.41 33.35 -16.81
C GLY A 56 -1.53 33.20 -17.84
N ASN A 57 -1.17 33.23 -19.11
CA ASN A 57 -2.09 33.04 -20.25
C ASN A 57 -2.06 31.60 -20.80
N GLU A 58 -1.36 30.68 -20.14
CA GLU A 58 -1.22 29.29 -20.58
C GLU A 58 -2.37 28.41 -20.10
N PHE A 59 -2.94 27.68 -21.04
CA PHE A 59 -3.87 26.57 -20.79
C PHE A 59 -3.35 25.29 -21.43
N ARG A 60 -3.70 24.15 -20.87
CA ARG A 60 -3.31 22.83 -21.38
C ARG A 60 -4.49 21.90 -21.46
N VAL A 61 -4.41 20.99 -22.42
CA VAL A 61 -5.19 19.74 -22.43
C VAL A 61 -4.21 18.59 -22.48
N ARG A 62 -4.23 17.72 -21.47
CA ARG A 62 -3.43 16.50 -21.44
C ARG A 62 -4.15 15.37 -22.15
N PHE A 63 -3.41 14.62 -22.92
CA PHE A 63 -3.96 13.50 -23.66
C PHE A 63 -2.96 12.34 -23.67
N ALA A 64 -3.46 11.11 -23.51
CA ALA A 64 -2.72 9.87 -23.71
C ALA A 64 -3.43 9.08 -24.80
N PRO A 65 -2.85 8.89 -26.00
CA PRO A 65 -3.49 8.11 -27.06
C PRO A 65 -3.69 6.67 -26.62
N THR A 66 -4.84 6.09 -26.91
CA THR A 66 -5.19 4.71 -26.58
C THR A 66 -4.99 3.76 -27.77
N LYS A 67 -4.75 4.30 -28.94
CA LYS A 67 -4.55 3.57 -30.21
C LYS A 67 -3.44 4.20 -31.01
N THR A 68 -2.68 3.37 -31.72
CA THR A 68 -1.72 3.82 -32.75
C THR A 68 -2.45 4.38 -33.96
N GLY A 69 -1.85 5.35 -34.62
CA GLY A 69 -2.44 6.00 -35.80
C GLY A 69 -2.59 7.50 -35.64
N THR A 70 -3.36 8.11 -36.55
CA THR A 70 -3.55 9.54 -36.59
C THR A 70 -4.69 9.99 -35.67
N TRP A 71 -4.37 10.90 -34.75
CA TRP A 71 -5.30 11.60 -33.91
C TRP A 71 -5.42 13.06 -34.34
N SER A 72 -6.64 13.60 -34.31
CA SER A 72 -6.92 15.02 -34.48
C SER A 72 -7.62 15.53 -33.23
N TYR A 73 -7.49 16.82 -32.95
CA TYR A 73 -8.23 17.44 -31.85
C TYR A 73 -8.88 18.76 -32.27
N GLU A 74 -9.94 19.10 -31.54
CA GLU A 74 -10.61 20.40 -31.60
C GLU A 74 -10.97 20.86 -30.18
N THR A 75 -10.65 22.12 -29.86
CA THR A 75 -10.90 22.69 -28.54
C THR A 75 -12.19 23.48 -28.48
N VAL A 76 -12.85 23.45 -27.33
CA VAL A 76 -14.06 24.22 -27.02
C VAL A 76 -13.84 24.98 -25.73
N CYS A 77 -13.87 26.33 -25.83
CA CYS A 77 -13.76 27.22 -24.69
C CYS A 77 -15.12 27.83 -24.37
N SER A 78 -15.46 28.04 -23.09
CA SER A 78 -16.70 28.70 -22.67
C SER A 78 -16.79 30.15 -23.18
N ASP A 79 -15.64 30.83 -23.37
CA ASP A 79 -15.53 32.11 -24.07
C ASP A 79 -15.19 31.83 -25.54
N SER A 80 -16.22 31.79 -26.39
CA SER A 80 -16.07 31.53 -27.83
C SER A 80 -15.34 32.62 -28.60
N GLU A 81 -15.20 33.81 -28.04
CA GLU A 81 -14.44 34.93 -28.64
C GLU A 81 -12.93 34.80 -28.36
N ASN A 82 -12.54 33.96 -27.41
CA ASN A 82 -11.12 33.71 -27.17
C ASN A 82 -10.57 32.75 -28.22
N THR A 83 -10.18 33.27 -29.35
CA THR A 83 -9.65 32.51 -30.48
C THR A 83 -8.32 31.83 -30.18
N GLY A 84 -7.64 32.16 -29.10
CA GLY A 84 -6.46 31.42 -28.61
C GLY A 84 -6.78 30.10 -27.92
N LEU A 85 -8.03 29.94 -27.44
CA LEU A 85 -8.51 28.75 -26.74
C LEU A 85 -9.63 28.03 -27.48
N HIS A 86 -10.55 28.76 -28.10
CA HIS A 86 -11.71 28.19 -28.78
C HIS A 86 -11.41 27.84 -30.25
N GLY A 87 -11.85 26.64 -30.67
CA GLY A 87 -11.74 26.22 -32.05
C GLY A 87 -10.32 25.88 -32.53
N GLN A 88 -9.39 25.72 -31.60
CA GLN A 88 -8.01 25.32 -31.95
C GLN A 88 -8.01 23.87 -32.42
N LYS A 89 -7.30 23.59 -33.50
CA LYS A 89 -7.23 22.29 -34.15
C LYS A 89 -5.80 21.86 -34.41
N GLY A 90 -5.51 20.56 -34.30
CA GLY A 90 -4.24 19.97 -34.68
C GLY A 90 -4.36 18.51 -34.96
N LYS A 91 -3.25 17.92 -35.44
CA LYS A 91 -3.12 16.48 -35.69
C LYS A 91 -1.74 16.01 -35.28
N PHE A 92 -1.65 14.78 -34.85
CA PHE A 92 -0.40 14.10 -34.55
C PHE A 92 -0.55 12.58 -34.80
N PHE A 93 0.56 11.90 -34.93
CA PHE A 93 0.60 10.44 -35.04
C PHE A 93 1.03 9.83 -33.70
N ALA A 94 0.28 8.84 -33.21
CA ALA A 94 0.62 8.06 -32.05
C ALA A 94 1.28 6.74 -32.50
N ALA A 95 2.49 6.51 -32.04
CA ALA A 95 3.25 5.27 -32.30
C ALA A 95 2.99 4.23 -31.19
N GLU A 96 3.45 3.01 -31.45
CA GLU A 96 3.49 1.96 -30.41
C GLU A 96 4.33 2.41 -29.21
N ASN A 97 3.91 2.00 -28.03
CA ASN A 97 4.69 2.19 -26.83
C ASN A 97 5.85 1.18 -26.79
N THR A 98 7.05 1.66 -26.56
CA THR A 98 8.27 0.85 -26.49
C THR A 98 8.78 0.65 -25.07
N GLY A 99 8.03 1.11 -24.07
CA GLY A 99 8.35 0.94 -22.67
C GLY A 99 8.19 -0.50 -22.19
N SER A 100 8.64 -0.76 -20.98
CA SER A 100 8.73 -2.12 -20.45
C SER A 100 7.80 -2.39 -19.24
N THR A 101 7.10 -1.38 -18.75
CA THR A 101 6.16 -1.57 -17.63
C THR A 101 4.90 -2.31 -18.09
N GLU A 102 4.12 -2.83 -17.16
CA GLU A 102 2.82 -3.44 -17.48
C GLU A 102 1.87 -2.42 -18.14
N LEU A 103 1.87 -1.18 -17.65
CA LEU A 103 1.08 -0.10 -18.25
C LEU A 103 1.49 0.24 -19.68
N ASP A 104 2.81 0.18 -19.98
CA ASP A 104 3.31 0.40 -21.34
C ASP A 104 2.84 -0.67 -22.32
N ARG A 105 2.77 -1.92 -21.85
CA ARG A 105 2.41 -3.09 -22.68
C ARG A 105 0.91 -3.32 -22.79
N HIS A 106 0.18 -3.09 -21.70
CA HIS A 106 -1.21 -3.55 -21.55
C HIS A 106 -2.23 -2.42 -21.40
N GLY A 107 -1.76 -1.17 -21.26
CA GLY A 107 -2.61 0.02 -21.13
C GLY A 107 -3.17 0.27 -19.74
N PHE A 108 -4.12 1.18 -19.65
CA PHE A 108 -4.72 1.60 -18.40
C PHE A 108 -5.54 0.48 -17.73
N VAL A 109 -5.77 0.64 -16.43
CA VAL A 109 -6.57 -0.32 -15.66
C VAL A 109 -8.05 -0.04 -15.84
N LYS A 110 -8.84 -1.11 -15.99
CA LYS A 110 -10.30 -1.10 -16.03
C LYS A 110 -10.88 -2.27 -15.23
N ILE A 111 -12.18 -2.34 -15.11
CA ILE A 111 -12.88 -3.46 -14.48
C ILE A 111 -13.02 -4.61 -15.48
N SER A 112 -12.79 -5.85 -15.01
CA SER A 112 -12.98 -7.06 -15.80
C SER A 112 -14.42 -7.22 -16.27
N ASP A 113 -14.64 -7.92 -17.39
CA ASP A 113 -15.98 -8.12 -17.98
C ASP A 113 -16.96 -8.81 -17.01
N ASN A 114 -16.47 -9.68 -16.12
CA ASN A 114 -17.28 -10.33 -15.10
C ASN A 114 -17.52 -9.46 -13.84
N GLY A 115 -16.92 -8.26 -13.78
CA GLY A 115 -17.07 -7.32 -12.68
C GLY A 115 -16.42 -7.75 -11.37
N ARG A 116 -15.45 -8.69 -11.37
CA ARG A 116 -14.93 -9.28 -10.14
C ARG A 116 -13.56 -8.75 -9.71
N PHE A 117 -12.77 -8.27 -10.65
CA PHE A 117 -11.39 -7.80 -10.41
C PHE A 117 -11.02 -6.74 -11.45
N PHE A 118 -9.82 -6.23 -11.35
CA PHE A 118 -9.28 -5.26 -12.29
C PHE A 118 -8.44 -5.94 -13.36
N VAL A 119 -8.46 -5.38 -14.56
CA VAL A 119 -7.66 -5.80 -15.70
C VAL A 119 -7.03 -4.59 -16.38
N HIS A 120 -6.01 -4.81 -17.19
CA HIS A 120 -5.54 -3.81 -18.13
C HIS A 120 -6.48 -3.69 -19.33
N GLU A 121 -6.25 -2.69 -20.20
CA GLU A 121 -7.08 -2.42 -21.36
C GLU A 121 -7.22 -3.62 -22.31
N ASP A 122 -6.19 -4.45 -22.43
CA ASP A 122 -6.17 -5.67 -23.24
C ASP A 122 -6.79 -6.91 -22.56
N GLY A 123 -7.27 -6.77 -21.33
CA GLY A 123 -7.86 -7.85 -20.53
C GLY A 123 -6.88 -8.62 -19.64
N THR A 124 -5.59 -8.28 -19.66
CA THR A 124 -4.60 -8.90 -18.76
C THR A 124 -4.96 -8.61 -17.30
N PRO A 125 -5.05 -9.62 -16.40
CA PRO A 125 -5.41 -9.40 -15.01
C PRO A 125 -4.45 -8.46 -14.27
N PHE A 126 -4.99 -7.47 -13.58
CA PHE A 126 -4.25 -6.52 -12.77
C PHE A 126 -4.42 -6.86 -11.28
N TYR A 127 -3.32 -7.25 -10.62
CA TYR A 127 -3.34 -7.50 -9.18
C TYR A 127 -3.05 -6.20 -8.41
N TRP A 128 -4.05 -5.75 -7.63
CA TRP A 128 -3.94 -4.54 -6.84
C TRP A 128 -3.11 -4.80 -5.58
N LEU A 129 -1.87 -4.34 -5.55
CA LEU A 129 -1.06 -4.23 -4.34
C LEU A 129 -0.72 -2.76 -4.11
N GLY A 130 -1.47 -2.11 -3.22
CA GLY A 130 -1.35 -0.69 -2.95
C GLY A 130 -0.52 -0.38 -1.70
N ASP A 131 0.09 0.81 -1.70
CA ASP A 131 0.69 1.44 -0.52
C ASP A 131 -0.02 2.76 -0.23
N THR A 132 -0.33 2.99 1.05
CA THR A 132 -1.03 4.20 1.48
C THR A 132 -0.05 5.29 1.83
N ASN A 133 -0.19 6.41 1.15
CA ASN A 133 0.52 7.65 1.43
C ASN A 133 -0.45 8.82 1.25
N TRP A 134 -1.37 8.98 2.22
CA TRP A 134 -2.55 9.81 2.08
C TRP A 134 -2.25 11.26 1.68
N GLN A 135 -1.19 11.84 2.20
CA GLN A 135 -0.89 13.25 1.97
C GLN A 135 0.42 13.48 1.23
N ALA A 136 0.86 12.51 0.44
CA ALA A 136 2.10 12.64 -0.31
C ALA A 136 2.19 13.94 -1.14
N PRO A 137 1.15 14.36 -1.89
CA PRO A 137 1.21 15.61 -2.64
C PRO A 137 1.51 16.83 -1.79
N ASN A 138 1.14 16.81 -0.51
CA ASN A 138 1.34 17.92 0.40
C ASN A 138 2.68 17.85 1.15
N TYR A 139 3.10 16.67 1.59
CA TYR A 139 4.15 16.55 2.61
C TYR A 139 5.39 15.78 2.20
N VAL A 140 5.32 14.85 1.23
CA VAL A 140 6.50 14.10 0.78
C VAL A 140 7.51 15.05 0.11
N SER A 141 8.77 14.92 0.51
CA SER A 141 9.85 15.79 0.03
C SER A 141 10.41 15.33 -1.31
N LEU A 142 10.58 16.30 -2.24
CA LEU A 142 11.33 16.13 -3.48
C LEU A 142 12.77 16.66 -3.40
N THR A 143 13.19 17.23 -2.26
CA THR A 143 14.47 17.91 -2.13
C THR A 143 15.38 17.32 -1.06
N ARG A 144 14.85 16.47 -0.20
CA ARG A 144 15.60 15.84 0.91
C ARG A 144 15.16 14.40 1.14
N CYS A 145 16.08 13.62 1.68
CA CYS A 145 15.84 12.26 2.13
C CYS A 145 16.51 12.05 3.48
N ASN A 146 15.71 11.71 4.50
CA ASN A 146 16.21 11.43 5.85
C ASN A 146 16.52 9.94 6.06
N TYR A 147 16.26 9.09 5.06
CA TYR A 147 16.65 7.68 5.13
C TYR A 147 18.17 7.59 5.19
N PRO A 148 18.74 6.88 6.19
CA PRO A 148 20.18 6.78 6.33
C PRO A 148 20.85 6.26 5.06
N GLY A 149 21.72 7.11 4.38
CA GLY A 149 22.44 6.84 3.13
C GLY A 149 21.60 6.73 1.86
N CYS A 150 20.48 7.36 1.85
CA CYS A 150 19.70 7.55 0.64
C CYS A 150 20.59 8.04 -0.52
N THR A 151 20.57 7.31 -1.64
CA THR A 151 21.34 7.65 -2.86
C THR A 151 20.48 8.24 -3.97
N CYS A 152 19.14 8.16 -3.83
CA CYS A 152 18.19 8.66 -4.84
C CYS A 152 17.86 10.14 -4.70
N GLY A 153 18.38 10.82 -3.70
CA GLY A 153 18.36 12.28 -3.56
C GLY A 153 17.15 12.85 -2.80
N ASN A 154 16.00 12.19 -2.81
CA ASN A 154 14.82 12.68 -2.10
C ASN A 154 13.94 11.54 -1.54
N GLN A 155 13.05 11.92 -0.62
CA GLN A 155 12.14 10.98 0.05
C GLN A 155 11.23 10.26 -0.94
N PHE A 156 10.57 11.00 -1.83
CA PHE A 156 9.60 10.44 -2.75
C PHE A 156 10.22 9.33 -3.63
N LEU A 157 11.38 9.59 -4.22
CA LEU A 157 12.06 8.59 -5.06
C LEU A 157 12.53 7.39 -4.23
N HIS A 158 12.89 7.60 -2.96
CA HIS A 158 13.25 6.49 -2.08
C HIS A 158 12.03 5.60 -1.81
N GLU A 159 10.90 6.18 -1.42
CA GLU A 159 9.63 5.46 -1.18
C GLU A 159 9.16 4.73 -2.45
N LEU A 160 9.18 5.40 -3.59
CA LEU A 160 8.80 4.81 -4.88
C LEU A 160 9.67 3.60 -5.23
N ASN A 161 11.00 3.75 -5.17
CA ASN A 161 11.93 2.67 -5.51
C ASN A 161 11.80 1.48 -4.56
N ASP A 162 11.62 1.73 -3.27
CA ASP A 162 11.39 0.68 -2.28
C ASP A 162 10.11 -0.11 -2.59
N ARG A 163 9.01 0.59 -2.85
CA ARG A 163 7.73 -0.06 -3.15
C ARG A 163 7.74 -0.82 -4.47
N LEU A 164 8.40 -0.29 -5.51
CA LEU A 164 8.62 -1.00 -6.77
C LEU A 164 9.43 -2.28 -6.59
N ALA A 165 10.53 -2.22 -5.82
CA ALA A 165 11.35 -3.40 -5.50
C ALA A 165 10.57 -4.47 -4.74
N LYS A 166 9.58 -4.08 -3.93
CA LYS A 166 8.66 -4.97 -3.21
C LYS A 166 7.44 -5.40 -4.05
N GLY A 167 7.33 -4.97 -5.31
CA GLY A 167 6.29 -5.39 -6.24
C GLY A 167 4.93 -4.74 -6.04
N PHE A 168 4.88 -3.58 -5.39
CA PHE A 168 3.68 -2.76 -5.31
C PHE A 168 3.30 -2.22 -6.68
N THR A 169 1.99 -2.12 -6.94
CA THR A 169 1.42 -1.73 -8.23
C THR A 169 0.56 -0.49 -8.15
N VAL A 170 0.16 -0.08 -6.94
CA VAL A 170 -0.74 1.05 -6.72
C VAL A 170 -0.17 1.99 -5.66
N TYR A 171 -0.15 3.27 -5.96
CA TYR A 171 0.15 4.35 -5.02
C TYR A 171 -1.16 5.04 -4.63
N GLN A 172 -1.59 4.87 -3.38
CA GLN A 172 -2.84 5.43 -2.88
C GLN A 172 -2.60 6.75 -2.16
N THR A 173 -3.21 7.81 -2.67
CA THR A 173 -3.05 9.16 -2.14
C THR A 173 -4.28 10.02 -2.35
N TYR A 174 -4.34 11.19 -1.71
CA TYR A 174 -5.37 12.19 -1.98
C TYR A 174 -4.80 13.62 -1.95
N PHE A 175 -5.54 14.53 -2.58
CA PHE A 175 -5.33 15.95 -2.39
C PHE A 175 -6.11 16.45 -1.18
N ASP A 176 -5.43 17.15 -0.29
CA ASP A 176 -6.11 18.00 0.69
C ASP A 176 -6.63 19.26 -0.03
N ILE A 177 -7.90 19.24 -0.39
CA ILE A 177 -8.57 20.35 -1.06
C ILE A 177 -9.24 21.33 -0.09
N ALA A 178 -9.21 21.03 1.21
CA ALA A 178 -9.78 21.93 2.19
C ALA A 178 -8.92 23.18 2.38
N GLU A 179 -9.56 24.30 2.62
CA GLU A 179 -8.91 25.53 3.08
C GLU A 179 -8.36 25.36 4.50
N SER A 180 -7.36 24.50 4.68
CA SER A 180 -6.61 24.53 5.92
C SER A 180 -5.57 25.62 5.81
N ASP A 181 -5.35 26.38 6.88
CA ASP A 181 -4.26 27.36 6.97
C ASP A 181 -2.86 26.70 6.95
N GLY A 182 -2.78 25.56 6.30
CA GLY A 182 -1.62 24.71 6.05
C GLY A 182 -0.84 24.40 7.31
N GLY A 183 -0.36 23.21 7.41
CA GLY A 183 0.63 22.82 8.41
C GLY A 183 0.25 22.96 9.90
N GLY A 184 -0.64 23.87 10.22
CA GLY A 184 -1.01 24.13 11.60
C GLY A 184 -1.79 23.02 12.28
N GLN A 185 -2.43 22.14 11.53
CA GLN A 185 -3.20 21.05 12.14
C GLN A 185 -2.36 19.85 12.59
N ARG A 186 -1.11 19.72 12.12
CA ARG A 186 -0.36 18.47 12.31
C ARG A 186 1.10 18.60 12.72
N GLY A 187 1.55 19.81 13.08
CA GLY A 187 2.95 20.00 13.50
C GLY A 187 3.99 19.74 12.40
N ILE A 188 3.57 19.37 11.19
CA ILE A 188 4.46 19.21 10.04
C ILE A 188 4.56 20.55 9.36
N THR A 189 5.75 21.09 9.25
CA THR A 189 5.99 22.28 8.44
C THR A 189 5.90 21.86 6.98
N PRO A 190 4.90 22.33 6.20
CA PRO A 190 4.85 22.06 4.78
C PRO A 190 6.14 22.52 4.12
N GLU A 191 6.57 21.83 3.07
CA GLU A 191 7.70 22.33 2.29
C GLU A 191 7.41 23.77 1.78
N PRO A 192 8.42 24.66 1.73
CA PRO A 192 8.25 25.99 1.19
C PRO A 192 7.65 25.92 -0.22
N GLY A 193 6.58 26.66 -0.45
CA GLY A 193 5.92 26.70 -1.76
C GLY A 193 4.71 25.78 -1.92
N LEU A 194 4.34 25.00 -0.89
CA LEU A 194 3.10 24.22 -0.96
C LEU A 194 1.90 25.11 -1.21
N TRP A 195 1.11 24.69 -2.21
CA TRP A 195 -0.08 25.41 -2.63
C TRP A 195 -1.19 25.26 -1.58
N LYS A 196 -2.06 26.24 -1.59
CA LYS A 196 -3.36 26.15 -0.93
C LYS A 196 -4.41 26.53 -1.94
N ILE A 197 -5.46 25.76 -2.03
CA ILE A 197 -6.68 26.25 -2.66
C ILE A 197 -7.29 27.23 -1.68
N ARG A 198 -7.19 28.52 -1.96
CA ARG A 198 -7.82 29.57 -1.16
C ARG A 198 -8.85 30.28 -2.03
N HIS A 199 -10.08 30.36 -1.52
CA HIS A 199 -11.09 31.27 -2.05
C HIS A 199 -11.13 31.35 -3.59
N ARG A 200 -11.40 30.22 -4.27
CA ARG A 200 -11.46 30.17 -5.74
C ARG A 200 -10.13 30.43 -6.45
N GLN A 201 -9.02 30.19 -5.77
CA GLN A 201 -7.68 30.32 -6.35
C GLN A 201 -6.93 29.03 -6.28
N ILE A 202 -6.10 28.77 -7.26
CA ILE A 202 -5.19 27.65 -7.32
C ILE A 202 -3.80 28.15 -7.70
N ASN A 203 -2.75 27.50 -7.23
CA ASN A 203 -1.38 27.81 -7.64
C ASN A 203 -0.87 26.77 -8.65
N PRO A 204 -0.94 27.03 -9.96
CA PRO A 204 -0.50 26.08 -10.99
C PRO A 204 0.97 25.72 -10.89
N GLN A 205 1.82 26.64 -10.40
CA GLN A 205 3.25 26.40 -10.27
C GLN A 205 3.56 25.23 -9.34
N THR A 206 2.87 25.13 -8.20
CA THR A 206 3.06 24.02 -7.26
C THR A 206 2.66 22.69 -7.90
N PHE A 207 1.60 22.66 -8.71
CA PHE A 207 1.25 21.47 -9.46
C PHE A 207 2.38 21.07 -10.41
N THR A 208 2.87 22.00 -11.20
CA THR A 208 3.88 21.75 -12.22
C THR A 208 5.24 21.33 -11.60
N GLU A 209 5.66 22.01 -10.52
CA GLU A 209 6.99 21.82 -9.93
C GLU A 209 7.06 20.66 -8.93
N LYS A 210 5.92 20.25 -8.37
CA LYS A 210 5.91 19.16 -7.37
C LYS A 210 5.01 18.01 -7.79
N ILE A 211 3.71 18.25 -7.93
CA ILE A 211 2.72 17.17 -8.02
C ILE A 211 2.82 16.44 -9.36
N ASP A 212 2.95 17.17 -10.47
CA ASP A 212 3.17 16.57 -11.79
C ASP A 212 4.47 15.76 -11.80
N VAL A 213 5.55 16.27 -11.20
CA VAL A 213 6.83 15.56 -11.09
C VAL A 213 6.68 14.22 -10.36
N MET A 214 5.89 14.19 -9.27
CA MET A 214 5.61 12.95 -8.55
C MET A 214 4.78 11.98 -9.40
N PHE A 215 3.70 12.49 -10.01
CA PHE A 215 2.79 11.65 -10.79
C PHE A 215 3.42 11.17 -12.10
N ASP A 216 4.28 11.98 -12.69
CA ASP A 216 5.11 11.58 -13.82
C ASP A 216 5.98 10.38 -13.48
N ALA A 217 6.69 10.45 -12.36
CA ALA A 217 7.55 9.35 -11.91
C ALA A 217 6.76 8.08 -11.55
N LEU A 218 5.58 8.21 -10.94
CA LEU A 218 4.69 7.09 -10.69
C LEU A 218 4.24 6.42 -12.00
N ALA A 219 3.72 7.20 -12.94
CA ALA A 219 3.26 6.70 -14.23
C ALA A 219 4.39 6.06 -15.05
N ASP A 220 5.55 6.70 -15.09
CA ASP A 220 6.71 6.21 -15.85
C ASP A 220 7.31 4.93 -15.23
N SER A 221 7.13 4.72 -13.92
CA SER A 221 7.53 3.50 -13.23
C SER A 221 6.53 2.36 -13.33
N GLY A 222 5.36 2.59 -13.93
CA GLY A 222 4.30 1.59 -14.06
C GLY A 222 3.36 1.49 -12.86
N MET A 223 3.40 2.45 -11.93
CA MET A 223 2.46 2.52 -10.82
C MET A 223 1.12 3.13 -11.24
N VAL A 224 0.03 2.50 -10.84
CA VAL A 224 -1.31 3.07 -10.90
C VAL A 224 -1.51 4.01 -9.71
N ILE A 225 -2.13 5.15 -9.94
CA ILE A 225 -2.39 6.15 -8.91
C ILE A 225 -3.86 6.01 -8.45
N ALA A 226 -4.07 5.45 -7.25
CA ALA A 226 -5.38 5.47 -6.61
C ALA A 226 -5.58 6.87 -5.99
N LEU A 227 -6.29 7.72 -6.72
CA LEU A 227 -6.34 9.15 -6.47
C LEU A 227 -7.68 9.59 -5.89
N GLY A 228 -7.62 10.12 -4.68
CA GLY A 228 -8.72 10.81 -4.04
C GLY A 228 -8.52 12.31 -3.96
N TYR A 229 -9.58 13.04 -3.62
CA TYR A 229 -9.48 14.42 -3.23
C TYR A 229 -10.47 14.76 -2.10
N GLY A 230 -9.97 15.57 -1.15
CA GLY A 230 -10.63 15.87 0.11
C GLY A 230 -10.13 15.02 1.26
N VAL A 231 -9.78 15.66 2.35
CA VAL A 231 -9.11 15.03 3.51
C VAL A 231 -10.08 14.28 4.39
N HIS A 232 -11.17 14.89 4.67
CA HIS A 232 -12.17 14.38 5.59
C HIS A 232 -13.52 14.73 5.02
N SER A 233 -14.41 13.80 5.03
CA SER A 233 -15.77 13.99 4.53
C SER A 233 -16.45 15.24 5.10
N ASN A 234 -16.25 15.54 6.39
CA ASN A 234 -16.80 16.73 7.03
C ASN A 234 -16.24 18.04 6.48
N THR A 235 -14.94 18.10 6.20
CA THR A 235 -14.30 19.29 5.65
C THR A 235 -14.73 19.54 4.22
N THR A 236 -14.82 18.50 3.41
CA THR A 236 -15.30 18.59 2.03
C THR A 236 -16.78 18.95 1.97
N ALA A 237 -17.60 18.41 2.88
CA ALA A 237 -19.02 18.75 2.97
C ALA A 237 -19.27 20.23 3.37
N ALA A 238 -18.31 20.88 4.01
CA ALA A 238 -18.37 22.30 4.38
C ALA A 238 -17.92 23.24 3.25
N MET A 239 -17.37 22.72 2.14
CA MET A 239 -16.95 23.54 1.01
C MET A 239 -18.16 24.12 0.26
N ASP A 240 -17.98 25.31 -0.33
CA ASP A 240 -18.92 25.82 -1.31
C ASP A 240 -19.02 24.88 -2.52
N ILE A 241 -20.23 24.57 -2.94
CA ILE A 241 -20.48 23.56 -3.98
C ILE A 241 -19.87 23.94 -5.33
N GLU A 242 -19.83 25.24 -5.66
CA GLU A 242 -19.23 25.71 -6.91
C GLU A 242 -17.69 25.65 -6.85
N ASP A 243 -17.12 25.82 -5.68
CA ASP A 243 -15.68 25.64 -5.48
C ASP A 243 -15.31 24.16 -5.56
N LEU A 244 -16.14 23.27 -5.00
CA LEU A 244 -15.95 21.83 -5.13
C LEU A 244 -16.05 21.35 -6.59
N LYS A 245 -17.04 21.81 -7.34
CA LYS A 245 -17.16 21.53 -8.78
C LYS A 245 -15.92 21.98 -9.57
N ARG A 246 -15.42 23.17 -9.26
CA ARG A 246 -14.29 23.76 -9.96
C ARG A 246 -12.99 23.01 -9.70
N VAL A 247 -12.72 22.68 -8.45
CA VAL A 247 -11.51 21.92 -8.10
C VAL A 247 -11.57 20.49 -8.63
N SER A 248 -12.72 19.84 -8.56
CA SER A 248 -12.92 18.50 -9.14
C SER A 248 -12.65 18.51 -10.64
N ARG A 249 -13.19 19.50 -11.35
CA ARG A 249 -12.91 19.69 -12.78
C ARG A 249 -11.43 19.91 -13.07
N TYR A 250 -10.75 20.73 -12.28
CA TYR A 250 -9.33 21.03 -12.46
C TYR A 250 -8.45 19.80 -12.25
N LEU A 251 -8.70 19.06 -11.19
CA LEU A 251 -7.95 17.84 -10.89
C LEU A 251 -8.20 16.75 -11.93
N THR A 252 -9.44 16.57 -12.37
CA THR A 252 -9.78 15.65 -13.46
C THR A 252 -9.06 16.06 -14.75
N ALA A 253 -9.13 17.35 -15.13
CA ALA A 253 -8.45 17.87 -16.32
C ALA A 253 -6.95 17.61 -16.32
N ARG A 254 -6.33 17.71 -15.14
CA ARG A 254 -4.88 17.58 -14.99
C ARG A 254 -4.42 16.12 -14.96
N TYR A 255 -5.25 15.21 -14.44
CA TYR A 255 -4.79 13.85 -14.11
C TYR A 255 -5.53 12.70 -14.81
N ALA A 256 -6.60 12.93 -15.57
CA ALA A 256 -7.29 11.87 -16.29
C ALA A 256 -6.42 11.16 -17.33
N SER A 257 -5.35 11.78 -17.83
CA SER A 257 -4.40 11.17 -18.79
C SER A 257 -3.29 10.36 -18.13
N TYR A 258 -3.32 10.23 -16.83
CA TYR A 258 -2.42 9.36 -16.06
C TYR A 258 -3.07 8.00 -15.82
N PRO A 259 -2.29 6.97 -15.46
CA PRO A 259 -2.84 5.68 -15.04
C PRO A 259 -3.51 5.81 -13.65
N VAL A 260 -4.69 6.40 -13.61
CA VAL A 260 -5.42 6.65 -12.37
C VAL A 260 -6.55 5.64 -12.15
N VAL A 261 -6.89 5.42 -10.90
CA VAL A 261 -8.16 4.88 -10.44
C VAL A 261 -8.72 5.89 -9.45
N TRP A 262 -9.95 6.35 -9.66
CA TRP A 262 -10.52 7.43 -8.87
C TRP A 262 -11.13 6.91 -7.57
N ILE A 263 -10.70 7.47 -6.44
CA ILE A 263 -11.32 7.28 -5.12
C ILE A 263 -11.90 8.64 -4.71
N THR A 264 -13.07 8.96 -5.24
CA THR A 264 -13.62 10.32 -5.20
C THR A 264 -14.37 10.65 -3.92
N ALA A 265 -14.59 9.67 -3.05
CA ALA A 265 -15.26 9.90 -1.77
C ALA A 265 -14.46 9.24 -0.65
N GLN A 266 -14.41 9.90 0.51
CA GLN A 266 -13.76 9.37 1.70
C GLN A 266 -14.68 9.42 2.91
N GLU A 267 -14.75 8.30 3.63
CA GLU A 267 -15.38 8.17 4.94
C GLU A 267 -16.80 8.77 5.01
N ILE A 268 -17.65 8.41 4.06
CA ILE A 268 -19.03 8.88 4.04
C ILE A 268 -19.76 8.37 5.27
N THR A 269 -20.21 9.28 6.12
CA THR A 269 -20.91 8.99 7.38
C THR A 269 -22.27 9.68 7.49
N GLY A 270 -22.68 10.48 6.49
CA GLY A 270 -23.93 11.22 6.53
C GLY A 270 -24.32 11.83 5.18
N GLU A 271 -25.53 12.41 5.14
CA GLU A 271 -26.14 12.95 3.91
C GLU A 271 -25.34 14.11 3.29
N ALA A 272 -24.81 15.01 4.12
CA ALA A 272 -24.05 16.17 3.62
C ALA A 272 -22.75 15.74 2.92
N GLN A 273 -22.03 14.74 3.49
CA GLN A 273 -20.83 14.18 2.85
C GLN A 273 -21.20 13.46 1.56
N PHE A 274 -22.25 12.65 1.56
CA PHE A 274 -22.71 11.97 0.35
C PHE A 274 -23.05 12.95 -0.77
N ALA A 275 -23.78 14.04 -0.46
CA ALA A 275 -24.14 15.05 -1.45
C ALA A 275 -22.90 15.73 -2.06
N ALA A 276 -21.92 16.12 -1.24
CA ALA A 276 -20.69 16.76 -1.69
C ALA A 276 -19.87 15.81 -2.59
N TRP A 277 -19.67 14.58 -2.13
CA TRP A 277 -18.89 13.58 -2.86
C TRP A 277 -19.55 13.15 -4.17
N ASN A 278 -20.87 13.06 -4.20
CA ASN A 278 -21.58 12.75 -5.42
C ASN A 278 -21.38 13.82 -6.50
N VAL A 279 -21.36 15.11 -6.12
CA VAL A 279 -21.06 16.21 -7.06
C VAL A 279 -19.65 16.09 -7.62
N SER A 280 -18.67 15.86 -6.73
CA SER A 280 -17.28 15.67 -7.13
C SER A 280 -17.12 14.49 -8.11
N ALA A 281 -17.73 13.35 -7.79
CA ALA A 281 -17.68 12.15 -8.59
C ALA A 281 -18.34 12.30 -9.96
N GLU A 282 -19.49 12.96 -10.05
CA GLU A 282 -20.18 13.24 -11.33
C GLU A 282 -19.34 14.13 -12.25
N ILE A 283 -18.66 15.16 -11.69
CA ILE A 283 -17.73 16.02 -12.45
C ILE A 283 -16.55 15.21 -12.97
N THR A 284 -15.99 14.34 -12.15
CA THR A 284 -14.87 13.46 -12.54
C THR A 284 -15.30 12.53 -13.68
N ALA A 285 -16.39 11.81 -13.52
CA ALA A 285 -16.91 10.91 -14.54
C ALA A 285 -17.20 11.62 -15.88
N ALA A 286 -17.71 12.85 -15.82
CA ALA A 286 -17.99 13.65 -17.02
C ALA A 286 -16.75 14.15 -17.77
N GLY A 287 -15.63 14.28 -17.07
CA GLY A 287 -14.38 14.83 -17.61
C GLY A 287 -13.31 13.77 -17.92
N ASP A 288 -13.46 12.57 -17.41
CA ASP A 288 -12.57 11.46 -17.67
C ASP A 288 -13.01 10.66 -18.90
N GLY A 289 -12.56 11.07 -20.07
CA GLY A 289 -12.87 10.41 -21.33
C GLY A 289 -12.25 9.03 -21.52
N TYR A 290 -11.41 8.58 -20.60
CA TYR A 290 -10.83 7.22 -20.59
C TYR A 290 -11.70 6.23 -19.82
N HIS A 291 -12.64 6.73 -19.01
CA HIS A 291 -13.50 5.91 -18.15
C HIS A 291 -12.71 5.02 -17.19
N HIS A 292 -11.72 5.62 -16.51
CA HIS A 292 -11.00 4.92 -15.45
C HIS A 292 -11.96 4.49 -14.34
N PRO A 293 -11.72 3.33 -13.69
CA PRO A 293 -12.56 2.87 -12.60
C PRO A 293 -12.71 3.94 -11.52
N GLN A 294 -13.95 4.19 -11.10
CA GLN A 294 -14.27 5.18 -10.09
C GLN A 294 -15.04 4.55 -8.93
N GLY A 295 -14.56 4.78 -7.71
CA GLY A 295 -15.16 4.26 -6.49
C GLY A 295 -15.18 5.28 -5.37
N ALA A 296 -15.67 4.84 -4.22
CA ALA A 296 -15.67 5.59 -2.99
C ALA A 296 -14.90 4.84 -1.90
N HIS A 297 -13.99 5.53 -1.24
CA HIS A 297 -13.33 5.01 -0.05
C HIS A 297 -14.29 5.12 1.14
N GLN A 298 -14.82 3.99 1.59
CA GLN A 298 -15.95 3.94 2.48
C GLN A 298 -15.75 2.93 3.60
N PHE A 299 -16.36 3.20 4.75
CA PHE A 299 -16.47 2.20 5.81
C PHE A 299 -17.17 0.94 5.28
N PRO A 300 -16.75 -0.24 5.68
CA PRO A 300 -17.37 -1.51 5.30
C PRO A 300 -18.67 -1.69 6.07
N LEU A 301 -19.65 -0.90 5.73
CA LEU A 301 -21.01 -1.05 6.23
C LEU A 301 -21.69 -2.18 5.44
N PRO A 302 -22.70 -2.86 6.02
CA PRO A 302 -23.50 -3.81 5.28
C PRO A 302 -24.03 -3.20 3.97
N VAL A 303 -24.09 -3.97 2.89
CA VAL A 303 -24.53 -3.47 1.57
C VAL A 303 -25.98 -2.94 1.55
N ASP A 304 -26.77 -3.23 2.59
CA ASP A 304 -28.11 -2.68 2.80
C ASP A 304 -28.14 -1.38 3.62
N ASN A 305 -26.98 -0.93 4.10
CA ASN A 305 -26.88 0.42 4.67
C ASN A 305 -27.29 1.45 3.61
N GLU A 306 -28.03 2.48 4.03
CA GLU A 306 -28.61 3.48 3.12
C GLU A 306 -27.56 4.21 2.26
N TYR A 307 -26.38 4.51 2.81
CA TYR A 307 -25.32 5.19 2.08
C TYR A 307 -24.62 4.28 1.09
N VAL A 308 -24.34 3.03 1.47
CA VAL A 308 -23.76 2.03 0.56
C VAL A 308 -24.74 1.74 -0.60
N ALA A 309 -26.02 1.58 -0.30
CA ALA A 309 -27.06 1.37 -1.31
C ALA A 309 -27.21 2.57 -2.25
N ALA A 310 -27.10 3.80 -1.72
CA ALA A 310 -27.15 5.03 -2.52
C ALA A 310 -25.93 5.17 -3.43
N LEU A 311 -24.73 4.83 -2.96
CA LEU A 311 -23.52 4.80 -3.77
C LEU A 311 -23.62 3.74 -4.87
N ASP A 312 -24.05 2.53 -4.51
CA ASP A 312 -24.16 1.41 -5.45
C ASP A 312 -25.12 1.72 -6.62
N GLY A 313 -26.13 2.55 -6.38
CA GLY A 313 -27.07 3.02 -7.40
C GLY A 313 -26.53 4.09 -8.35
N LYS A 314 -25.33 4.63 -8.14
CA LYS A 314 -24.76 5.67 -8.99
C LYS A 314 -24.04 5.10 -10.21
N ASP A 315 -24.20 5.75 -11.36
CA ASP A 315 -23.54 5.31 -12.60
C ASP A 315 -22.02 5.44 -12.53
N TRP A 316 -21.53 6.49 -11.84
CA TRP A 316 -20.11 6.71 -11.63
C TRP A 316 -19.46 5.74 -10.63
N HIS A 317 -20.24 5.07 -9.78
CA HIS A 317 -19.71 4.15 -8.78
C HIS A 317 -19.56 2.76 -9.37
N GLU A 318 -18.33 2.39 -9.70
CA GLU A 318 -18.02 1.17 -10.44
C GLU A 318 -17.38 0.09 -9.58
N PHE A 319 -16.75 0.46 -8.45
CA PHE A 319 -16.18 -0.49 -7.49
C PHE A 319 -16.27 0.04 -6.05
N PHE A 320 -16.17 -0.85 -5.09
CA PHE A 320 -16.12 -0.50 -3.65
C PHE A 320 -14.67 -0.47 -3.17
N ALA A 321 -14.18 0.71 -2.79
CA ALA A 321 -12.93 0.86 -2.07
C ALA A 321 -13.21 0.78 -0.57
N LEU A 322 -13.04 -0.41 0.02
CA LEU A 322 -13.43 -0.66 1.40
C LEU A 322 -12.36 -0.17 2.37
N GLN A 323 -12.81 0.44 3.48
CA GLN A 323 -12.00 0.80 4.62
C GLN A 323 -12.46 -0.01 5.82
N ALA A 324 -11.95 -1.23 5.99
CA ALA A 324 -12.31 -2.06 7.15
C ALA A 324 -11.85 -1.43 8.48
N GLY A 325 -10.91 -0.49 8.41
CA GLY A 325 -10.36 0.20 9.55
C GLY A 325 -9.45 -0.70 10.39
N HIS A 326 -9.19 -0.29 11.62
CA HIS A 326 -8.13 -0.86 12.43
C HIS A 326 -8.71 -1.63 13.62
N GLY A 327 -8.23 -2.87 13.82
CA GLY A 327 -8.66 -3.76 14.90
C GLY A 327 -8.70 -5.24 14.47
N PRO A 328 -8.65 -6.17 15.45
CA PRO A 328 -8.33 -7.59 15.16
C PRO A 328 -9.41 -8.38 14.41
N SER A 329 -10.61 -7.88 14.20
CA SER A 329 -11.73 -8.63 13.60
C SER A 329 -12.49 -7.85 12.54
N ARG A 330 -11.80 -6.99 11.78
CA ARG A 330 -12.46 -6.01 10.90
C ARG A 330 -12.87 -6.54 9.53
N ILE A 331 -12.43 -7.75 9.14
CA ILE A 331 -12.76 -8.37 7.85
C ILE A 331 -13.55 -9.67 8.09
N PRO A 332 -14.83 -9.61 8.54
CA PRO A 332 -15.62 -10.82 8.80
C PRO A 332 -16.15 -11.41 7.49
N LYS A 333 -16.23 -12.75 7.44
CA LYS A 333 -16.72 -13.49 6.26
C LYS A 333 -18.08 -13.00 5.79
N CYS A 334 -19.05 -12.84 6.70
CA CYS A 334 -20.42 -12.46 6.36
C CYS A 334 -20.52 -11.09 5.67
N LEU A 335 -19.68 -10.12 6.07
CA LEU A 335 -19.67 -8.81 5.45
C LEU A 335 -19.15 -8.88 4.00
N TYR A 336 -17.99 -9.53 3.79
CA TYR A 336 -17.41 -9.69 2.45
C TYR A 336 -18.27 -10.56 1.56
N GLU A 337 -18.93 -11.59 2.10
CA GLU A 337 -19.92 -12.38 1.38
C GLU A 337 -21.08 -11.52 0.88
N SER A 338 -21.52 -10.53 1.67
CA SER A 338 -22.57 -9.60 1.26
C SER A 338 -22.16 -8.74 0.06
N TYR A 339 -20.92 -8.25 0.02
CA TYR A 339 -20.36 -7.53 -1.14
C TYR A 339 -20.19 -8.46 -2.35
N TRP A 340 -19.67 -9.66 -2.14
CA TRP A 340 -19.52 -10.65 -3.20
C TRP A 340 -20.87 -11.01 -3.88
N ASN A 341 -21.92 -11.15 -3.08
CA ASN A 341 -23.24 -11.49 -3.53
C ASN A 341 -24.10 -10.28 -3.95
N ASN A 342 -23.59 -9.06 -3.81
CA ASN A 342 -24.34 -7.86 -4.13
C ASN A 342 -24.68 -7.77 -5.62
N ARG A 343 -25.97 -7.50 -5.92
CA ARG A 343 -26.52 -7.35 -7.28
C ARG A 343 -27.54 -6.20 -7.35
N ARG A 344 -27.54 -5.29 -6.38
CA ARG A 344 -28.57 -4.23 -6.27
C ARG A 344 -28.59 -3.30 -7.47
N SER A 345 -27.40 -2.89 -7.94
CA SER A 345 -27.27 -2.04 -9.13
C SER A 345 -27.57 -2.77 -10.46
N GLY A 346 -27.90 -4.06 -10.42
CA GLY A 346 -28.01 -4.91 -11.61
C GLY A 346 -26.66 -5.28 -12.22
N ARG A 347 -25.54 -4.79 -11.64
CA ARG A 347 -24.16 -5.07 -12.06
C ARG A 347 -23.40 -5.77 -10.93
N VAL A 348 -22.49 -6.64 -11.31
CA VAL A 348 -21.45 -7.10 -10.40
C VAL A 348 -20.37 -6.01 -10.35
N LYS A 349 -19.94 -5.66 -9.16
CA LYS A 349 -18.85 -4.69 -8.96
C LYS A 349 -17.75 -5.31 -8.13
N PRO A 350 -16.48 -5.11 -8.48
CA PRO A 350 -15.39 -5.55 -7.63
C PRO A 350 -15.36 -4.71 -6.34
N PHE A 351 -14.73 -5.25 -5.33
CA PHE A 351 -14.36 -4.52 -4.14
C PHE A 351 -12.88 -4.79 -3.81
N VAL A 352 -12.21 -3.80 -3.30
CA VAL A 352 -10.83 -3.88 -2.86
C VAL A 352 -10.69 -3.29 -1.47
N GLU A 353 -9.93 -3.96 -0.61
CA GLU A 353 -9.64 -3.44 0.72
C GLU A 353 -8.54 -2.40 0.64
N THR A 354 -8.90 -1.14 0.85
CA THR A 354 -8.04 0.02 0.65
C THR A 354 -7.54 0.64 1.95
N GLU A 355 -8.09 0.22 3.10
CA GLU A 355 -7.58 0.63 4.40
C GLU A 355 -7.99 -0.35 5.51
N ALA A 356 -7.11 -1.31 5.82
CA ALA A 356 -7.31 -2.21 6.94
C ALA A 356 -6.02 -2.46 7.69
N ASN A 357 -6.08 -2.37 9.01
CA ASN A 357 -5.01 -2.80 9.92
C ASN A 357 -3.62 -2.31 9.49
N TYR A 358 -3.45 -1.00 9.38
CA TYR A 358 -2.11 -0.46 9.13
C TYR A 358 -1.12 -0.98 10.16
N GLU A 359 0.07 -1.37 9.70
CA GLU A 359 1.09 -1.93 10.57
C GLU A 359 1.49 -0.89 11.61
N ASP A 360 1.38 -1.31 12.88
CA ASP A 360 1.70 -0.51 14.07
C ASP A 360 0.88 0.77 14.24
N ILE A 361 -0.29 0.87 13.64
CA ILE A 361 -1.21 1.96 13.98
C ILE A 361 -1.84 1.71 15.36
N THR A 362 -2.06 2.78 16.12
CA THR A 362 -2.66 2.72 17.45
C THR A 362 -4.13 3.12 17.48
N CYS A 363 -4.70 3.52 16.36
CA CYS A 363 -6.11 3.88 16.21
C CYS A 363 -7.01 2.63 16.21
N GLY A 364 -8.12 2.69 16.94
CA GLY A 364 -9.13 1.62 16.94
C GLY A 364 -8.74 0.37 17.74
N GLY A 365 -7.68 0.42 18.49
CA GLY A 365 -7.07 -0.68 19.22
C GLY A 365 -5.69 -1.00 18.66
N PHE A 366 -4.93 -1.81 19.40
CA PHE A 366 -3.60 -2.15 18.96
C PHE A 366 -3.62 -3.23 17.87
N ASN A 367 -2.97 -2.96 16.76
CA ASN A 367 -2.75 -3.91 15.67
C ASN A 367 -1.32 -4.45 15.76
N GLY A 368 -1.15 -5.67 16.28
CA GLY A 368 0.15 -6.33 16.32
C GLY A 368 0.76 -6.45 14.91
N TYR A 369 2.05 -6.75 14.85
CA TYR A 369 2.83 -6.82 13.60
C TYR A 369 2.22 -7.73 12.51
N ALA A 370 1.46 -8.75 12.90
CA ALA A 370 0.82 -9.68 11.97
C ALA A 370 -0.53 -9.17 11.42
N ALA A 371 -1.06 -8.07 11.96
CA ALA A 371 -2.45 -7.68 11.68
C ALA A 371 -2.66 -7.29 10.21
N SER A 372 -1.73 -6.53 9.62
CA SER A 372 -1.78 -6.18 8.19
C SER A 372 -1.71 -7.42 7.30
N ARG A 373 -0.80 -8.35 7.59
CA ARG A 373 -0.68 -9.60 6.85
C ARG A 373 -1.96 -10.42 6.92
N ILE A 374 -2.47 -10.65 8.13
CA ILE A 374 -3.71 -11.43 8.34
C ILE A 374 -4.88 -10.75 7.61
N ALA A 375 -5.01 -9.43 7.70
CA ALA A 375 -6.04 -8.68 7.00
C ALA A 375 -5.94 -8.86 5.48
N ALA A 376 -4.74 -8.75 4.92
CA ALA A 376 -4.49 -8.89 3.50
C ALA A 376 -4.83 -10.29 2.95
N TRP A 377 -4.40 -11.36 3.65
CA TRP A 377 -4.76 -12.73 3.28
C TRP A 377 -6.27 -12.97 3.38
N ARG A 378 -6.91 -12.47 4.43
CA ARG A 378 -8.37 -12.57 4.59
C ARG A 378 -9.10 -11.87 3.46
N ALA A 379 -8.76 -10.61 3.17
CA ALA A 379 -9.38 -9.82 2.11
C ALA A 379 -9.34 -10.55 0.76
N ASN A 380 -8.16 -11.04 0.38
CA ASN A 380 -7.96 -11.73 -0.90
C ASN A 380 -8.76 -13.03 -1.02
N LEU A 381 -8.77 -13.89 0.01
CA LEU A 381 -9.55 -15.12 0.00
C LEU A 381 -11.06 -14.92 0.18
N LEU A 382 -11.47 -13.73 0.55
CA LEU A 382 -12.87 -13.33 0.62
C LEU A 382 -13.34 -12.52 -0.62
N GLY A 383 -12.50 -12.44 -1.67
CA GLY A 383 -12.86 -11.91 -2.99
C GLY A 383 -12.47 -10.46 -3.25
N SER A 384 -11.63 -9.87 -2.40
CA SER A 384 -11.12 -8.51 -2.63
C SER A 384 -10.13 -8.44 -3.81
N TYR A 385 -9.40 -9.52 -4.09
CA TYR A 385 -8.37 -9.61 -5.14
C TYR A 385 -7.39 -8.43 -5.19
N GLY A 386 -7.09 -7.91 -4.03
CA GLY A 386 -6.16 -6.82 -3.81
C GLY A 386 -6.20 -6.33 -2.37
N PHE A 387 -5.22 -5.54 -2.04
CA PHE A 387 -5.07 -4.96 -0.71
C PHE A 387 -4.22 -3.70 -0.79
N THR A 388 -4.57 -2.67 -0.05
CA THR A 388 -3.71 -1.51 0.12
C THR A 388 -3.14 -1.53 1.53
N TYR A 389 -1.83 -1.67 1.58
CA TYR A 389 -1.05 -1.65 2.81
C TYR A 389 -0.86 -0.24 3.33
N GLY A 390 -0.73 -0.10 4.64
CA GLY A 390 -0.31 1.12 5.29
C GLY A 390 0.59 0.79 6.48
N VAL A 391 1.48 1.69 6.81
CA VAL A 391 2.42 1.53 7.91
C VAL A 391 2.67 2.84 8.62
N THR A 392 2.85 2.76 9.93
CA THR A 392 3.22 3.93 10.76
C THR A 392 4.39 4.70 10.14
N GLY A 393 4.35 6.02 10.20
CA GLY A 393 5.36 6.89 9.60
C GLY A 393 5.15 7.20 8.12
N VAL A 394 4.83 6.21 7.29
CA VAL A 394 4.65 6.39 5.84
C VAL A 394 3.28 6.96 5.51
N TRP A 395 2.19 6.33 5.96
CA TRP A 395 0.84 6.78 5.61
C TRP A 395 0.54 8.23 6.01
N ALA A 396 1.19 8.72 7.08
CA ALA A 396 1.03 10.07 7.62
C ALA A 396 2.18 11.02 7.26
N ASN A 397 3.21 10.54 6.56
CA ASN A 397 4.42 11.31 6.20
C ASN A 397 5.15 11.94 7.40
N CYS A 398 5.44 11.15 8.41
CA CYS A 398 6.14 11.61 9.61
C CYS A 398 7.64 11.78 9.34
N TYR A 399 8.19 12.97 9.61
CA TYR A 399 9.62 13.24 9.39
C TYR A 399 10.51 12.93 10.58
N SER A 400 10.02 13.05 11.79
CA SER A 400 10.77 12.77 12.99
C SER A 400 9.95 11.98 14.01
N THR A 401 10.64 11.51 15.04
CA THR A 401 9.99 10.92 16.21
C THR A 401 9.16 11.96 16.91
N ALA A 402 8.04 11.58 17.42
CA ALA A 402 7.02 12.29 18.17
C ALA A 402 7.17 13.81 18.38
N GLY A 403 6.15 14.54 18.07
CA GLY A 403 6.07 15.99 18.18
C GLY A 403 5.76 16.68 16.87
N ASP A 404 6.17 16.11 15.73
CA ASP A 404 6.00 16.75 14.42
C ASP A 404 4.65 16.44 13.76
N THR A 405 3.84 15.57 14.35
CA THR A 405 2.66 15.00 13.70
C THR A 405 1.33 15.44 14.30
N GLY A 406 1.35 16.27 15.36
CA GLY A 406 0.12 16.71 16.00
C GLY A 406 -0.76 15.53 16.44
N TRP A 407 -2.07 15.56 16.12
CA TRP A 407 -2.97 14.48 16.50
C TRP A 407 -2.65 13.15 15.76
N LEU A 408 -2.02 13.18 14.59
CA LEU A 408 -1.56 11.99 13.90
C LEU A 408 -0.43 11.29 14.66
N GLY A 409 0.34 12.00 15.48
CA GLY A 409 1.33 11.40 16.37
C GLY A 409 0.73 10.41 17.37
N ALA A 410 -0.57 10.49 17.65
CA ALA A 410 -1.26 9.50 18.44
C ALA A 410 -1.46 8.16 17.67
N TYR A 411 -1.44 8.20 16.34
CA TYR A 411 -1.71 7.04 15.49
C TYR A 411 -0.47 6.58 14.72
N SER A 412 0.50 7.49 14.49
CA SER A 412 1.72 7.22 13.73
C SER A 412 2.90 7.92 14.44
N PHE A 413 3.67 7.16 15.18
CA PHE A 413 4.71 7.66 16.12
C PHE A 413 6.14 7.47 15.61
N GLU A 414 6.31 6.91 14.42
CA GLU A 414 7.62 6.68 13.80
C GLU A 414 7.84 7.61 12.62
N PRO A 415 9.10 7.98 12.35
CA PRO A 415 9.44 8.64 11.11
C PRO A 415 9.30 7.67 9.93
N TRP A 416 8.98 8.21 8.74
CA TRP A 416 8.73 7.43 7.53
C TRP A 416 9.88 6.47 7.18
N TYR A 417 11.12 6.91 7.38
CA TYR A 417 12.32 6.14 7.05
C TYR A 417 12.56 4.92 7.96
N MET A 418 11.84 4.80 9.04
CA MET A 418 11.80 3.59 9.88
C MET A 418 10.58 2.73 9.56
N GLY A 419 9.45 3.37 9.26
CA GLY A 419 8.22 2.66 8.89
C GLY A 419 8.34 1.93 7.56
N ILE A 420 9.07 2.49 6.59
CA ILE A 420 9.15 1.95 5.23
C ILE A 420 9.69 0.52 5.16
N ASP A 421 10.55 0.15 6.10
CA ASP A 421 11.21 -1.16 6.17
C ASP A 421 10.53 -2.16 7.12
N LYS A 422 9.32 -1.87 7.59
CA LYS A 422 8.58 -2.80 8.46
C LYS A 422 8.29 -4.12 7.76
N PRO A 423 8.20 -5.22 8.53
CA PRO A 423 8.00 -6.57 7.98
C PRO A 423 6.81 -6.70 7.03
N GLY A 424 5.68 -6.04 7.36
CA GLY A 424 4.46 -6.13 6.56
C GLY A 424 4.67 -5.73 5.10
N SER A 425 5.55 -4.77 4.81
CA SER A 425 5.83 -4.38 3.43
C SER A 425 6.46 -5.51 2.59
N TYR A 426 7.29 -6.34 3.18
CA TYR A 426 7.84 -7.55 2.55
C TYR A 426 6.82 -8.68 2.48
N GLU A 427 6.00 -8.82 3.51
CA GLU A 427 4.94 -9.83 3.58
C GLU A 427 3.84 -9.58 2.55
N MET A 428 3.61 -8.32 2.17
CA MET A 428 2.76 -7.96 1.01
C MET A 428 3.35 -8.44 -0.33
N THR A 429 4.66 -8.42 -0.47
CA THR A 429 5.34 -9.03 -1.64
C THR A 429 5.04 -10.52 -1.72
N TYR A 430 5.10 -11.22 -0.60
CA TYR A 430 4.84 -12.66 -0.53
C TYR A 430 3.36 -12.99 -0.81
N LEU A 431 2.45 -12.15 -0.30
CA LEU A 431 1.03 -12.24 -0.65
C LEU A 431 0.81 -12.16 -2.16
N ALA A 432 1.35 -11.11 -2.79
CA ALA A 432 1.19 -10.89 -4.24
C ALA A 432 1.82 -12.02 -5.06
N LYS A 433 2.99 -12.54 -4.65
CA LYS A 433 3.62 -13.71 -5.28
C LYS A 433 2.69 -14.92 -5.27
N PHE A 434 2.06 -15.22 -4.13
CA PHE A 434 1.13 -16.35 -4.02
C PHE A 434 -0.07 -16.18 -4.92
N PHE A 435 -0.77 -15.04 -4.86
CA PHE A 435 -2.01 -14.83 -5.61
C PHE A 435 -1.79 -14.74 -7.13
N ARG A 436 -0.65 -14.18 -7.58
CA ARG A 436 -0.25 -14.25 -9.00
C ARG A 436 0.12 -15.66 -9.42
N TYR A 437 0.80 -16.42 -8.57
CA TYR A 437 1.20 -17.80 -8.85
C TYR A 437 0.00 -18.73 -9.05
N VAL A 438 -1.05 -18.59 -8.22
CA VAL A 438 -2.26 -19.41 -8.33
C VAL A 438 -3.27 -18.88 -9.34
N ASP A 439 -2.98 -17.75 -10.00
CA ASP A 439 -3.91 -17.01 -10.87
C ASP A 439 -5.18 -16.60 -10.12
N PHE A 440 -5.06 -15.52 -9.34
CA PHE A 440 -6.13 -15.01 -8.48
C PHE A 440 -7.44 -14.79 -9.23
N SER A 441 -7.39 -14.46 -10.53
CA SER A 441 -8.58 -14.18 -11.36
C SER A 441 -9.50 -15.38 -11.54
N THR A 442 -9.00 -16.60 -11.29
CA THR A 442 -9.74 -17.85 -11.37
C THR A 442 -10.36 -18.29 -10.03
N LEU A 443 -9.94 -17.67 -8.93
CA LEU A 443 -10.40 -18.05 -7.60
C LEU A 443 -11.81 -17.51 -7.32
N ILE A 444 -12.60 -18.30 -6.59
CA ILE A 444 -13.94 -17.95 -6.10
C ILE A 444 -13.94 -18.18 -4.60
N PRO A 445 -14.26 -17.15 -3.79
CA PRO A 445 -14.36 -17.33 -2.34
C PRO A 445 -15.50 -18.27 -2.00
N ARG A 446 -15.25 -19.22 -1.09
CA ARG A 446 -16.23 -20.26 -0.70
C ARG A 446 -16.89 -19.99 0.65
N PHE A 447 -16.47 -18.95 1.35
CA PHE A 447 -17.02 -18.52 2.64
C PHE A 447 -17.24 -19.72 3.58
N ASN A 448 -18.47 -20.01 3.97
CA ASN A 448 -18.85 -21.14 4.81
C ASN A 448 -19.64 -22.22 4.03
N ASP A 449 -19.47 -22.32 2.70
CA ASP A 449 -20.17 -23.30 1.88
C ASP A 449 -19.69 -24.73 2.21
N PRO A 450 -20.59 -25.58 2.77
CA PRO A 450 -20.23 -26.94 3.18
C PRO A 450 -19.90 -27.89 2.01
N ALA A 451 -20.20 -27.47 0.78
CA ALA A 451 -19.81 -28.23 -0.42
C ALA A 451 -18.30 -28.19 -0.68
N TYR A 452 -17.60 -27.14 -0.19
CA TYR A 452 -16.18 -26.93 -0.47
C TYR A 452 -15.28 -27.15 0.74
N SER A 453 -15.80 -27.04 1.96
CA SER A 453 -15.02 -27.28 3.16
C SER A 453 -15.88 -27.48 4.41
N ASP A 454 -15.24 -27.84 5.52
CA ASP A 454 -15.78 -27.73 6.89
C ASP A 454 -15.22 -26.52 7.66
N LEU A 455 -14.55 -25.61 6.97
CA LEU A 455 -13.84 -24.45 7.54
C LEU A 455 -14.82 -23.31 7.87
N THR A 456 -15.62 -23.46 8.92
CA THR A 456 -16.63 -22.47 9.32
C THR A 456 -16.11 -21.35 10.22
N GLU A 457 -14.97 -21.55 10.84
CA GLU A 457 -14.35 -20.57 11.74
C GLU A 457 -13.89 -19.31 10.96
N GLU A 458 -13.97 -18.13 11.60
CA GLU A 458 -13.47 -16.88 11.04
C GLU A 458 -11.96 -16.90 10.74
N THR A 459 -11.20 -17.74 11.43
CA THR A 459 -9.74 -17.87 11.29
C THR A 459 -9.30 -18.84 10.19
N LYS A 460 -10.24 -19.49 9.50
CA LYS A 460 -9.99 -20.50 8.47
C LYS A 460 -10.75 -20.13 7.20
N LEU A 461 -10.03 -19.87 6.12
CA LEU A 461 -10.59 -19.33 4.88
C LEU A 461 -10.25 -20.25 3.70
N VAL A 462 -11.13 -20.30 2.71
CA VAL A 462 -10.91 -21.07 1.48
C VAL A 462 -11.52 -20.38 0.26
N SER A 463 -10.76 -20.39 -0.83
CA SER A 463 -11.22 -20.10 -2.19
C SER A 463 -10.84 -21.26 -3.11
N SER A 464 -11.57 -21.47 -4.18
CA SER A 464 -11.19 -22.44 -5.19
C SER A 464 -11.52 -21.96 -6.59
N SER A 465 -10.87 -22.54 -7.60
CA SER A 465 -11.30 -22.36 -8.99
C SER A 465 -12.69 -23.01 -9.22
N GLU A 466 -13.38 -22.58 -10.27
CA GLU A 466 -14.72 -23.08 -10.61
C GLU A 466 -14.71 -24.58 -10.92
N ASP A 467 -13.68 -25.05 -11.61
CA ASP A 467 -13.47 -26.46 -11.97
C ASP A 467 -12.92 -27.33 -10.82
N ALA A 468 -12.78 -26.76 -9.63
CA ALA A 468 -12.18 -27.38 -8.47
C ALA A 468 -10.72 -27.85 -8.67
N GLY A 469 -10.04 -27.36 -9.71
CA GLY A 469 -8.65 -27.70 -10.03
C GLY A 469 -7.64 -27.11 -9.07
N THR A 470 -7.99 -26.02 -8.40
CA THR A 470 -7.12 -25.30 -7.46
C THR A 470 -7.90 -24.88 -6.23
N TYR A 471 -7.36 -25.12 -5.06
CA TYR A 471 -7.83 -24.63 -3.76
C TYR A 471 -6.72 -23.82 -3.10
N ALA A 472 -7.04 -22.61 -2.68
CA ALA A 472 -6.21 -21.75 -1.84
C ALA A 472 -6.90 -21.59 -0.48
N ALA A 473 -6.21 -21.87 0.60
CA ALA A 473 -6.76 -21.72 1.96
C ALA A 473 -5.78 -20.95 2.84
N TYR A 474 -6.29 -20.39 3.93
CA TYR A 474 -5.49 -19.65 4.90
C TYR A 474 -5.99 -19.91 6.31
N PHE A 475 -5.04 -20.16 7.21
CA PHE A 475 -5.27 -20.55 8.58
C PHE A 475 -4.53 -19.61 9.52
N CYS A 476 -5.24 -18.68 10.16
CA CYS A 476 -4.70 -17.75 11.15
C CYS A 476 -5.15 -18.06 12.58
N ASN A 477 -5.67 -19.26 12.83
CA ASN A 477 -5.95 -19.77 14.18
C ASN A 477 -4.65 -19.97 14.97
N ARG A 478 -4.72 -19.81 16.29
CA ARG A 478 -3.54 -19.90 17.18
C ARG A 478 -3.06 -21.31 17.45
N ASP A 479 -3.92 -22.30 17.25
CA ASP A 479 -3.54 -23.72 17.29
C ASP A 479 -3.08 -24.20 15.92
N ARG A 480 -2.68 -25.45 15.82
CA ARG A 480 -2.22 -26.05 14.56
C ARG A 480 -3.33 -26.72 13.76
N SER A 481 -4.57 -26.71 14.27
CA SER A 481 -5.67 -27.42 13.61
C SER A 481 -6.01 -26.81 12.25
N SER A 482 -6.25 -27.65 11.27
CA SER A 482 -6.69 -27.31 9.93
C SER A 482 -8.15 -27.74 9.71
N GLY A 483 -8.45 -28.68 8.82
CA GLY A 483 -9.79 -29.15 8.53
C GLY A 483 -9.86 -29.99 7.25
N ILE A 484 -11.01 -30.01 6.61
CA ILE A 484 -11.26 -30.82 5.42
C ILE A 484 -11.67 -29.91 4.25
N LEU A 485 -10.96 -30.02 3.14
CA LEU A 485 -11.41 -29.51 1.84
C LEU A 485 -12.32 -30.53 1.17
N LYS A 486 -13.35 -30.08 0.49
CA LYS A 486 -14.36 -30.90 -0.17
C LYS A 486 -14.58 -30.44 -1.62
N GLY A 487 -15.30 -31.23 -2.39
CA GLY A 487 -15.60 -30.89 -3.78
C GLY A 487 -14.43 -31.07 -4.74
N LEU A 488 -13.30 -31.67 -4.31
CA LEU A 488 -12.20 -32.02 -5.20
C LEU A 488 -12.63 -33.13 -6.16
N VAL A 489 -12.02 -33.18 -7.34
CA VAL A 489 -12.40 -34.11 -8.40
C VAL A 489 -11.93 -35.54 -8.04
N PRO A 490 -12.86 -36.49 -7.83
CA PRO A 490 -12.50 -37.86 -7.50
C PRO A 490 -11.62 -38.52 -8.57
N GLY A 491 -10.59 -39.27 -8.12
CA GLY A 491 -9.65 -39.95 -9.00
C GLY A 491 -8.56 -39.07 -9.61
N LYS A 492 -8.64 -37.75 -9.46
CA LYS A 492 -7.54 -36.86 -9.84
C LYS A 492 -6.45 -36.83 -8.76
N GLU A 493 -5.21 -36.69 -9.21
CA GLU A 493 -4.07 -36.41 -8.34
C GLU A 493 -3.92 -34.92 -8.14
N TYR A 494 -3.75 -34.50 -6.89
CA TYR A 494 -3.45 -33.13 -6.48
C TYR A 494 -2.12 -33.08 -5.75
N SER A 495 -1.32 -32.05 -6.00
CA SER A 495 -0.21 -31.68 -5.13
C SER A 495 -0.71 -30.76 -4.04
N ALA A 496 -0.23 -30.96 -2.82
CA ALA A 496 -0.53 -30.12 -1.67
C ALA A 496 0.75 -29.52 -1.10
N LYS A 497 0.69 -28.23 -0.75
CA LYS A 497 1.85 -27.46 -0.28
C LYS A 497 1.40 -26.44 0.75
N TRP A 498 2.13 -26.35 1.85
CA TRP A 498 2.04 -25.19 2.72
C TRP A 498 2.79 -24.00 2.10
N TYR A 499 2.27 -22.81 2.23
CA TYR A 499 2.93 -21.57 1.88
C TYR A 499 3.14 -20.74 3.14
N ASN A 500 4.38 -20.32 3.37
CA ASN A 500 4.73 -19.51 4.52
C ASN A 500 4.57 -18.01 4.20
N PRO A 501 3.57 -17.31 4.77
CA PRO A 501 3.36 -15.89 4.50
C PRO A 501 4.50 -14.97 4.98
N LEU A 502 5.38 -15.49 5.84
CA LEU A 502 6.50 -14.74 6.42
C LEU A 502 7.77 -14.82 5.57
N THR A 503 7.91 -15.87 4.75
CA THR A 503 9.11 -16.10 3.93
C THR A 503 8.83 -16.08 2.44
N GLY A 504 7.56 -16.20 2.04
CA GLY A 504 7.16 -16.28 0.64
C GLY A 504 7.55 -17.59 -0.05
N LYS A 505 7.74 -18.68 0.71
CA LYS A 505 8.22 -19.98 0.22
C LYS A 505 7.22 -21.08 0.45
N PHE A 506 7.28 -22.10 -0.41
CA PHE A 506 6.47 -23.30 -0.25
C PHE A 506 7.21 -24.39 0.53
N ALA A 507 6.44 -25.16 1.30
CA ALA A 507 6.89 -26.39 1.94
C ALA A 507 6.00 -27.55 1.45
N GLU A 508 6.61 -28.58 0.94
CA GLU A 508 5.90 -29.70 0.34
C GLU A 508 5.16 -30.53 1.39
N ILE A 509 3.90 -30.85 1.10
CA ILE A 509 3.12 -31.87 1.82
C ILE A 509 3.17 -33.17 1.03
N GLY A 510 3.01 -33.12 -0.29
CA GLY A 510 3.07 -34.24 -1.19
C GLY A 510 1.83 -34.35 -2.11
N ASN A 511 1.82 -35.41 -2.90
CA ASN A 511 0.73 -35.68 -3.83
C ASN A 511 -0.29 -36.64 -3.21
N THR A 512 -1.54 -36.49 -3.58
CA THR A 512 -2.63 -37.37 -3.18
C THR A 512 -3.63 -37.58 -4.31
N VAL A 513 -4.09 -38.82 -4.48
CA VAL A 513 -5.21 -39.13 -5.39
C VAL A 513 -6.50 -39.01 -4.58
N ILE A 514 -7.41 -38.18 -5.04
CA ILE A 514 -8.66 -37.89 -4.34
C ILE A 514 -9.58 -39.11 -4.39
N SER A 515 -10.08 -39.50 -3.22
CA SER A 515 -11.04 -40.61 -3.07
C SER A 515 -12.39 -40.29 -3.70
N ALA A 516 -13.26 -41.30 -3.79
CA ALA A 516 -14.63 -41.14 -4.32
C ALA A 516 -15.48 -40.11 -3.53
N THR A 517 -15.07 -39.77 -2.30
CA THR A 517 -15.77 -38.77 -1.48
C THR A 517 -15.47 -37.32 -1.89
N GLY A 518 -14.46 -37.08 -2.74
CA GLY A 518 -14.05 -35.74 -3.13
C GLY A 518 -13.48 -34.89 -1.98
N GLN A 519 -12.88 -35.55 -0.97
CA GLN A 519 -12.41 -34.89 0.24
C GLN A 519 -10.89 -35.01 0.38
N TYR A 520 -10.28 -33.96 0.97
CA TYR A 520 -8.89 -33.92 1.35
C TYR A 520 -8.76 -33.44 2.80
N THR A 521 -8.28 -34.30 3.68
CA THR A 521 -7.97 -33.92 5.06
C THR A 521 -6.64 -33.17 5.06
N VAL A 522 -6.70 -31.89 5.39
CA VAL A 522 -5.53 -31.03 5.46
C VAL A 522 -4.71 -31.40 6.69
N PRO A 523 -3.41 -31.68 6.57
CA PRO A 523 -2.55 -31.90 7.75
C PRO A 523 -2.55 -30.69 8.68
N ASP A 524 -2.18 -30.90 9.93
CA ASP A 524 -1.95 -29.80 10.87
C ASP A 524 -0.92 -28.82 10.33
N LYS A 525 -1.12 -27.53 10.64
CA LYS A 525 -0.15 -26.47 10.26
C LYS A 525 1.26 -26.81 10.77
N PRO A 526 2.29 -26.43 10.03
CA PRO A 526 3.68 -26.64 10.46
C PRO A 526 4.00 -26.04 11.83
N THR A 527 3.48 -24.86 12.11
CA THR A 527 3.63 -24.13 13.39
C THR A 527 2.30 -23.54 13.85
N SER A 528 2.26 -22.93 15.01
CA SER A 528 1.11 -22.15 15.50
C SER A 528 0.94 -20.78 14.80
N ALA A 529 1.92 -20.35 14.00
CA ALA A 529 1.79 -19.15 13.16
C ALA A 529 0.69 -19.31 12.09
N ASP A 530 0.38 -18.24 11.38
CA ASP A 530 -0.51 -18.30 10.22
C ASP A 530 0.18 -18.94 9.03
N TRP A 531 -0.58 -19.75 8.27
CA TRP A 531 -0.11 -20.47 7.10
C TRP A 531 -1.14 -20.43 5.98
N ALA A 532 -0.68 -20.31 4.74
CA ALA A 532 -1.52 -20.56 3.58
C ALA A 532 -1.28 -21.96 3.01
N LEU A 533 -2.27 -22.49 2.30
CA LEU A 533 -2.25 -23.80 1.69
C LEU A 533 -2.61 -23.69 0.22
N LEU A 534 -1.88 -24.38 -0.62
CA LEU A 534 -2.24 -24.62 -2.01
C LEU A 534 -2.48 -26.13 -2.20
N VAL A 535 -3.66 -26.47 -2.74
CA VAL A 535 -3.97 -27.84 -3.21
C VAL A 535 -4.41 -27.73 -4.67
N THR A 536 -3.65 -28.30 -5.60
CA THR A 536 -3.90 -28.12 -7.02
C THR A 536 -3.57 -29.35 -7.86
N CYS A 537 -4.39 -29.61 -8.88
CA CYS A 537 -4.10 -30.58 -9.93
C CYS A 537 -3.54 -29.94 -11.22
N ARG A 538 -3.27 -28.64 -11.20
CA ARG A 538 -2.64 -27.93 -12.33
C ARG A 538 -1.16 -28.30 -12.39
N THR A 539 -0.67 -28.52 -13.61
CA THR A 539 0.74 -28.85 -13.91
C THR A 539 1.46 -27.72 -14.65
N ASP A 540 0.75 -26.64 -14.98
CA ASP A 540 1.22 -25.49 -15.73
C ASP A 540 1.71 -24.34 -14.83
N LEU A 541 1.66 -24.50 -13.51
CA LEU A 541 2.20 -23.54 -12.58
C LEU A 541 3.74 -23.55 -12.66
N GLY A 542 4.32 -22.33 -12.73
CA GLY A 542 5.76 -22.13 -12.87
C GLY A 542 6.59 -22.66 -11.69
N ALA A 543 7.90 -22.43 -11.75
CA ALA A 543 8.80 -22.75 -10.65
C ALA A 543 8.53 -21.87 -9.42
N TYR A 544 8.81 -22.39 -8.25
CA TYR A 544 8.63 -21.71 -6.96
C TYR A 544 9.80 -21.99 -6.01
N GLU A 545 9.99 -21.12 -5.04
CA GLU A 545 10.98 -21.29 -3.98
C GLU A 545 10.42 -22.19 -2.89
N THR A 546 11.25 -23.13 -2.41
CA THR A 546 10.90 -24.05 -1.33
C THR A 546 11.73 -23.79 -0.08
N GLU A 547 11.15 -24.13 1.07
CA GLU A 547 11.87 -24.18 2.34
C GLU A 547 11.65 -25.52 3.05
N THR A 548 12.60 -25.93 3.87
CA THR A 548 12.43 -27.03 4.79
C THR A 548 11.90 -26.49 6.12
N ILE A 549 10.75 -26.99 6.55
CA ILE A 549 10.19 -26.59 7.84
C ILE A 549 11.00 -27.29 8.94
N PHE A 550 11.76 -26.51 9.70
CA PHE A 550 12.39 -27.00 10.91
C PHE A 550 11.37 -26.99 12.04
N CYS A 551 10.80 -28.15 12.37
CA CYS A 551 10.05 -28.34 13.59
C CYS A 551 11.05 -28.44 14.75
N GLY A 552 11.43 -27.30 15.28
CA GLY A 552 12.08 -26.97 16.53
C GLY A 552 13.05 -27.93 17.17
N GLU A 553 14.35 -27.70 17.07
CA GLU A 553 15.25 -27.88 18.20
C GLU A 553 15.76 -26.50 18.62
N THR A 554 15.70 -26.21 19.92
CA THR A 554 16.30 -25.03 20.52
C THR A 554 17.82 -25.15 20.32
N ILE A 555 18.38 -24.35 19.41
CA ILE A 555 19.82 -24.33 19.21
C ILE A 555 20.38 -23.47 20.34
N SER A 556 21.14 -24.08 21.25
CA SER A 556 22.01 -23.34 22.16
C SER A 556 23.14 -22.71 21.33
N ALA A 557 23.11 -21.39 21.19
CA ALA A 557 24.07 -20.68 20.39
C ALA A 557 25.14 -20.02 21.31
N GLU A 558 26.41 -20.26 21.02
CA GLU A 558 27.53 -19.59 21.70
C GLU A 558 28.23 -18.64 20.73
N ILE A 559 28.53 -17.43 21.22
CA ILE A 559 29.32 -16.47 20.45
C ILE A 559 30.68 -17.09 20.12
N PRO A 560 31.16 -17.02 18.87
CA PRO A 560 32.44 -17.58 18.46
C PRO A 560 33.60 -17.05 19.34
N ALA A 561 34.54 -17.95 19.69
CA ALA A 561 35.71 -17.57 20.45
C ALA A 561 36.57 -16.54 19.68
N GLY A 562 36.98 -15.45 20.35
CA GLY A 562 37.74 -14.35 19.74
C GLY A 562 36.88 -13.27 19.09
N ALA A 563 35.55 -13.38 19.10
CA ALA A 563 34.69 -12.31 18.65
C ALA A 563 34.72 -11.10 19.61
N VAL A 564 34.76 -9.91 19.05
CA VAL A 564 34.90 -8.63 19.79
C VAL A 564 33.57 -7.85 19.76
N VAL A 565 33.17 -7.34 20.92
CA VAL A 565 31.96 -6.48 21.03
C VAL A 565 32.18 -5.19 20.25
N GLN A 566 31.19 -4.86 19.42
CA GLN A 566 31.16 -3.64 18.64
C GLN A 566 30.34 -2.57 19.37
N LYS A 567 30.68 -1.30 19.13
CA LYS A 567 29.88 -0.14 19.58
C LYS A 567 29.25 0.55 18.37
N PRO A 568 28.05 0.15 17.98
CA PRO A 568 27.35 0.81 16.88
C PRO A 568 26.80 2.17 17.30
N GLU A 569 26.54 3.06 16.34
CA GLU A 569 25.62 4.17 16.56
C GLU A 569 24.19 3.62 16.46
N ILE A 570 23.39 3.83 17.51
CA ILE A 570 22.04 3.29 17.59
C ILE A 570 21.00 4.38 17.32
N THR A 571 20.06 4.07 16.44
CA THR A 571 18.85 4.85 16.20
C THR A 571 17.64 3.97 16.48
N CYS A 572 16.73 4.42 17.34
CA CYS A 572 15.50 3.70 17.66
C CYS A 572 14.28 4.46 17.17
N SER A 573 13.30 3.71 16.65
CA SER A 573 11.95 4.24 16.54
C SER A 573 11.35 4.42 17.93
N GLY A 574 10.60 5.53 18.14
CA GLY A 574 9.87 5.77 19.39
C GLY A 574 10.73 5.98 20.65
N SER A 575 11.99 6.32 20.51
CA SER A 575 12.79 6.83 21.63
C SER A 575 12.31 8.21 22.01
N HIS A 576 11.60 8.33 23.13
CA HIS A 576 11.07 9.63 23.56
C HIS A 576 11.42 9.94 25.00
N ILE A 577 11.85 11.19 25.17
CA ILE A 577 11.83 11.84 26.48
C ILE A 577 10.41 12.41 26.64
N HIS A 578 9.55 11.73 27.39
CA HIS A 578 8.29 12.30 27.80
C HIS A 578 8.52 13.08 29.11
N THR A 579 8.40 14.40 29.04
CA THR A 579 8.65 15.30 30.18
C THR A 579 7.37 15.70 30.92
N ALA A 580 6.22 15.05 30.68
CA ALA A 580 4.97 15.43 31.29
C ALA A 580 4.95 15.30 32.84
N ASP A 581 5.84 14.46 33.38
CA ASP A 581 5.99 14.19 34.81
C ASP A 581 7.41 14.44 35.35
N GLY A 582 8.31 14.97 34.52
CA GLY A 582 9.69 15.24 34.89
C GLY A 582 10.60 14.01 34.98
N VAL A 583 10.11 12.84 34.55
CA VAL A 583 10.90 11.61 34.48
C VAL A 583 11.49 11.49 33.07
N GLY A 584 12.81 11.60 32.92
CA GLY A 584 13.51 11.29 31.68
C GLY A 584 13.47 9.78 31.43
N TYR A 585 12.80 9.34 30.38
CA TYR A 585 12.90 7.96 29.92
C TYR A 585 14.23 7.78 29.20
N ASN A 586 14.84 6.60 29.37
CA ASN A 586 16.16 6.30 28.88
C ASN A 586 16.29 6.47 27.38
N THR A 587 17.36 7.13 27.01
CA THR A 587 17.79 7.32 25.63
C THR A 587 18.27 6.00 25.04
N THR A 588 18.52 5.98 23.72
CA THR A 588 19.18 4.85 23.03
C THR A 588 20.53 4.46 23.64
N ASP A 589 21.15 5.34 24.42
CA ASP A 589 22.44 5.08 25.11
C ASP A 589 22.32 3.88 26.06
N ALA A 590 21.19 3.69 26.72
CA ALA A 590 20.94 2.52 27.60
C ALA A 590 21.02 1.17 26.87
N LEU A 591 20.98 1.13 25.54
CA LEU A 591 21.08 -0.12 24.78
C LEU A 591 22.52 -0.65 24.65
N CYS A 592 23.54 0.18 24.87
CA CYS A 592 24.95 -0.21 24.71
C CYS A 592 25.90 0.55 25.63
N ASP A 593 25.44 0.95 26.82
CA ASP A 593 26.23 1.69 27.82
C ASP A 593 27.11 0.77 28.67
N GLY A 594 26.89 -0.52 28.63
CA GLY A 594 27.58 -1.54 29.42
C GLY A 594 27.03 -1.68 30.84
N ASP A 595 25.92 -0.99 31.16
CA ASP A 595 25.25 -1.04 32.46
C ASP A 595 23.90 -1.76 32.35
N ARG A 596 23.83 -3.04 32.69
CA ARG A 596 22.62 -3.86 32.65
C ARG A 596 21.56 -3.46 33.68
N THR A 597 21.78 -2.45 34.47
CA THR A 597 20.79 -1.89 35.41
C THR A 597 20.01 -0.73 34.83
N THR A 598 20.46 -0.17 33.72
CA THR A 598 19.71 0.76 32.88
C THR A 598 18.84 -0.01 31.88
N GLU A 599 17.73 0.55 31.49
CA GLU A 599 16.81 -0.10 30.55
C GLU A 599 16.32 0.91 29.51
N TRP A 600 16.37 0.51 28.23
CA TRP A 600 15.62 1.18 27.19
C TRP A 600 14.16 0.78 27.27
N ILE A 601 13.26 1.77 27.28
CA ILE A 601 11.82 1.59 27.38
C ILE A 601 11.20 2.10 26.06
N PRO A 602 10.51 1.24 25.27
CA PRO A 602 9.87 1.70 24.06
C PRO A 602 8.72 2.67 24.35
N PHE A 603 8.61 3.72 23.56
CA PHE A 603 7.56 4.74 23.70
C PHE A 603 6.14 4.14 23.64
N ALA A 604 5.93 3.19 22.73
CA ALA A 604 4.67 2.45 22.61
C ALA A 604 4.96 0.95 22.78
N PRO A 605 4.95 0.43 24.01
CA PRO A 605 5.39 -0.95 24.27
C PRO A 605 4.54 -2.03 23.61
N MET A 606 3.36 -1.67 23.08
CA MET A 606 2.50 -2.58 22.32
C MET A 606 2.79 -2.58 20.81
N ALA A 607 3.44 -1.54 20.29
CA ALA A 607 3.81 -1.44 18.88
C ALA A 607 5.19 -2.05 18.63
N SER A 608 5.45 -2.42 17.38
CA SER A 608 6.78 -2.85 16.96
C SER A 608 7.74 -1.68 16.98
N GLN A 609 8.95 -1.94 17.44
CA GLN A 609 10.01 -0.94 17.48
C GLN A 609 11.16 -1.37 16.59
N THR A 610 11.74 -0.41 15.88
CA THR A 610 12.94 -0.63 15.08
C THR A 610 14.15 -0.08 15.81
N ILE A 611 15.17 -0.91 16.00
CA ILE A 611 16.47 -0.52 16.55
C ILE A 611 17.50 -0.73 15.44
N LEU A 612 18.01 0.36 14.89
CA LEU A 612 19.02 0.35 13.83
C LEU A 612 20.41 0.61 14.43
N MET A 613 21.34 -0.30 14.16
CA MET A 613 22.73 -0.27 14.61
C MET A 613 23.66 -0.04 13.41
N ASP A 614 24.30 1.15 13.31
CA ASP A 614 25.29 1.49 12.27
C ASP A 614 26.71 1.27 12.80
N LEU A 615 27.42 0.31 12.24
CA LEU A 615 28.81 -0.01 12.54
C LEU A 615 29.82 0.96 11.88
N LYS A 616 29.33 1.96 11.12
CA LYS A 616 30.11 2.96 10.36
C LYS A 616 30.89 2.40 9.17
N GLN A 617 31.21 1.14 9.19
CA GLN A 617 31.88 0.41 8.12
C GLN A 617 31.37 -1.04 8.07
N VAL A 618 31.56 -1.69 6.94
CA VAL A 618 31.26 -3.12 6.81
C VAL A 618 32.18 -3.92 7.71
N LYS A 619 31.61 -4.84 8.50
CA LYS A 619 32.32 -5.75 9.40
C LYS A 619 31.81 -7.16 9.23
N ASN A 620 32.64 -8.14 9.51
CA ASN A 620 32.24 -9.55 9.55
C ASN A 620 31.54 -9.83 10.89
N VAL A 621 30.21 -9.61 10.90
CA VAL A 621 29.40 -9.77 12.11
C VAL A 621 29.06 -11.24 12.32
N CYS A 622 29.23 -11.73 13.55
CA CYS A 622 29.07 -13.14 13.86
C CYS A 622 28.00 -13.45 14.93
N GLY A 623 27.36 -12.44 15.48
CA GLY A 623 26.26 -12.66 16.42
C GLY A 623 25.86 -11.44 17.22
N ILE A 624 24.75 -11.57 17.95
CA ILE A 624 24.20 -10.56 18.83
C ILE A 624 23.73 -11.21 20.13
N ARG A 625 23.89 -10.49 21.24
CA ARG A 625 23.28 -10.83 22.52
C ARG A 625 22.38 -9.68 22.98
N ILE A 626 21.16 -10.01 23.35
CA ILE A 626 20.16 -9.06 23.86
C ILE A 626 19.84 -9.43 25.29
N THR A 627 20.12 -8.53 26.23
CA THR A 627 19.78 -8.66 27.64
C THR A 627 18.42 -8.00 27.88
N LEU A 628 17.44 -8.76 28.35
CA LEU A 628 16.11 -8.24 28.65
C LEU A 628 16.12 -7.41 29.93
N GLY A 629 15.27 -6.40 29.99
CA GLY A 629 15.00 -5.66 31.21
C GLY A 629 14.47 -6.57 32.33
N LYS A 630 14.59 -6.15 33.58
CA LYS A 630 14.34 -6.96 34.77
C LYS A 630 12.97 -7.67 34.81
N ASN A 631 11.93 -7.00 34.31
CA ASN A 631 10.56 -7.54 34.27
C ASN A 631 10.02 -7.67 32.85
N ALA A 632 10.91 -7.61 31.84
CA ALA A 632 10.51 -7.63 30.47
C ALA A 632 9.97 -8.99 30.05
N VAL A 633 8.94 -9.00 29.22
CA VAL A 633 8.48 -10.18 28.47
C VAL A 633 9.12 -10.11 27.09
N LEU A 634 9.73 -11.19 26.65
CA LEU A 634 10.30 -11.29 25.30
C LEU A 634 9.17 -11.21 24.27
N PRO A 635 9.12 -10.16 23.43
CA PRO A 635 8.22 -10.15 22.28
C PRO A 635 8.80 -11.00 21.14
N PRO A 636 8.04 -11.31 20.13
CA PRO A 636 8.60 -11.75 18.86
C PRO A 636 9.60 -10.70 18.34
N TYR A 637 10.64 -11.14 17.65
CA TYR A 637 11.63 -10.23 17.07
C TYR A 637 12.19 -10.79 15.76
N ARG A 638 12.71 -9.88 14.91
CA ARG A 638 13.46 -10.21 13.70
C ARG A 638 14.76 -9.42 13.66
N LEU A 639 15.83 -10.07 13.27
CA LEU A 639 17.11 -9.45 13.00
C LEU A 639 17.36 -9.44 11.50
N GLU A 640 17.82 -8.31 10.99
CA GLU A 640 18.17 -8.13 9.61
C GLU A 640 19.53 -7.46 9.48
N GLY A 641 20.30 -7.84 8.46
CA GLY A 641 21.62 -7.27 8.17
C GLY A 641 21.71 -6.72 6.76
N SER A 642 22.48 -5.63 6.60
CA SER A 642 22.79 -5.06 5.29
C SER A 642 24.20 -4.49 5.24
N SER A 643 24.92 -4.70 4.14
CA SER A 643 26.22 -4.08 3.89
C SER A 643 26.09 -2.66 3.31
N GLY A 644 24.94 -2.37 2.71
CA GLY A 644 24.49 -1.07 2.22
C GLY A 644 23.13 -0.74 2.80
N GLN A 645 22.41 0.22 2.22
CA GLN A 645 21.12 0.62 2.75
C GLN A 645 19.94 0.10 1.94
N SER A 646 20.21 -0.83 1.05
CA SER A 646 19.21 -1.59 0.31
C SER A 646 19.60 -3.06 0.33
N GLY A 647 18.61 -3.95 0.35
CA GLY A 647 18.86 -5.39 0.38
C GLY A 647 19.14 -5.89 1.80
N TRP A 648 18.09 -5.92 2.64
CA TRP A 648 18.13 -6.51 3.96
C TRP A 648 18.05 -8.04 3.88
N THR A 649 18.94 -8.71 4.61
CA THR A 649 18.95 -10.15 4.76
C THR A 649 18.45 -10.50 6.17
N ILE A 650 17.46 -11.40 6.27
CA ILE A 650 16.98 -11.90 7.56
C ILE A 650 18.08 -12.78 8.17
N LEU A 651 18.53 -12.41 9.35
CA LEU A 651 19.57 -13.11 10.14
C LEU A 651 18.96 -14.03 11.18
N ALA A 652 17.90 -13.61 11.83
CA ALA A 652 17.12 -14.40 12.78
C ALA A 652 15.67 -13.91 12.80
N ASP A 653 14.74 -14.82 13.03
CA ASP A 653 13.33 -14.52 13.14
C ASP A 653 12.64 -15.43 14.16
N SER A 654 12.29 -14.86 15.32
CA SER A 654 11.63 -15.62 16.39
C SER A 654 10.16 -15.90 16.12
N THR A 655 9.58 -15.36 15.05
CA THR A 655 8.23 -15.74 14.61
C THR A 655 8.20 -17.10 13.93
N LEU A 656 9.36 -17.56 13.45
CA LEU A 656 9.52 -18.84 12.76
C LEU A 656 10.00 -19.96 13.69
N ARG A 657 10.54 -19.62 14.85
CA ARG A 657 11.05 -20.58 15.85
C ARG A 657 10.98 -19.99 17.25
N GLU A 658 10.97 -20.83 18.28
CA GLU A 658 11.09 -20.35 19.65
C GLU A 658 12.50 -19.82 19.92
N ALA A 659 12.57 -18.63 20.53
CA ALA A 659 13.82 -18.06 20.98
C ALA A 659 14.28 -18.73 22.27
N SER A 660 15.57 -19.06 22.35
CA SER A 660 16.18 -19.58 23.57
C SER A 660 16.52 -18.43 24.50
N VAL A 661 15.83 -18.34 25.62
CA VAL A 661 16.13 -17.38 26.69
C VAL A 661 16.95 -18.09 27.75
N MET A 662 18.17 -17.62 27.99
CA MET A 662 19.08 -18.16 29.02
C MET A 662 19.16 -17.20 30.20
N GLU A 663 19.30 -17.72 31.41
CA GLU A 663 19.61 -16.94 32.60
C GLU A 663 21.15 -16.88 32.79
N ASN A 664 21.67 -15.68 32.86
CA ASN A 664 23.10 -15.43 33.06
C ASN A 664 23.30 -14.33 34.12
N ASN A 665 23.85 -14.70 35.27
CA ASN A 665 24.10 -13.80 36.39
C ASN A 665 22.87 -12.98 36.85
N GLY A 666 21.69 -13.60 36.84
CA GLY A 666 20.42 -12.97 37.23
C GLY A 666 19.78 -12.10 36.13
N PHE A 667 20.33 -12.09 34.93
CA PHE A 667 19.76 -11.47 33.75
C PHE A 667 19.29 -12.52 32.75
N ARG A 668 18.23 -12.19 32.04
CA ARG A 668 17.67 -13.03 30.96
C ARG A 668 18.23 -12.54 29.64
N GLU A 669 18.86 -13.44 28.89
CA GLU A 669 19.58 -13.11 27.66
C GLU A 669 19.10 -13.98 26.50
N ILE A 670 19.11 -13.39 25.30
CA ILE A 670 18.93 -14.06 24.03
C ILE A 670 20.24 -13.91 23.27
N THR A 671 20.70 -14.99 22.67
CA THR A 671 21.88 -14.97 21.80
C THR A 671 21.52 -15.51 20.43
N GLU A 672 21.80 -14.75 19.39
CA GLU A 672 21.66 -15.14 17.99
C GLU A 672 23.02 -15.18 17.32
N ILE A 673 23.28 -16.28 16.63
CA ILE A 673 24.52 -16.49 15.87
C ILE A 673 24.19 -16.45 14.39
N PHE A 674 24.94 -15.66 13.67
CA PHE A 674 24.91 -15.52 12.22
C PHE A 674 26.27 -15.08 11.73
N SER A 675 26.55 -15.14 10.44
CA SER A 675 27.81 -14.63 9.89
C SER A 675 27.57 -13.93 8.57
N GLY A 676 28.29 -12.84 8.36
CA GLY A 676 28.26 -12.09 7.12
C GLY A 676 28.86 -10.69 7.24
N GLU A 677 29.06 -10.08 6.08
CA GLU A 677 29.61 -8.73 5.97
C GLU A 677 28.49 -7.70 6.03
N TYR A 678 28.32 -7.04 7.18
CA TYR A 678 27.28 -6.05 7.40
C TYR A 678 27.85 -4.74 7.94
N ARG A 679 27.31 -3.62 7.48
CA ARG A 679 27.46 -2.30 8.12
C ARG A 679 26.29 -2.01 9.05
N TYR A 680 25.08 -2.42 8.67
CA TYR A 680 23.87 -2.17 9.42
C TYR A 680 23.30 -3.46 9.94
N ILE A 681 22.92 -3.46 11.21
CA ILE A 681 22.07 -4.51 11.82
C ILE A 681 20.81 -3.84 12.33
N LYS A 682 19.67 -4.40 11.97
CA LYS A 682 18.35 -3.92 12.37
C LYS A 682 17.66 -4.97 13.21
N LEU A 683 17.27 -4.58 14.42
CA LEU A 683 16.43 -5.38 15.30
C LEU A 683 15.02 -4.82 15.23
N LEU A 684 14.11 -5.62 14.72
CA LEU A 684 12.67 -5.38 14.76
C LEU A 684 12.12 -6.06 16.02
N TRP A 685 11.76 -5.26 17.02
CA TRP A 685 11.20 -5.68 18.29
C TRP A 685 9.69 -5.64 18.19
N LEU A 686 9.08 -6.76 17.79
CA LEU A 686 7.73 -6.81 17.24
C LEU A 686 6.65 -6.64 18.32
N GLY A 687 5.64 -5.84 18.03
CA GLY A 687 4.46 -5.70 18.86
C GLY A 687 3.57 -6.96 18.82
N ALA A 688 2.77 -7.16 19.83
CA ALA A 688 1.80 -8.23 19.89
C ALA A 688 0.43 -7.74 20.36
N GLU A 689 -0.64 -8.29 19.79
CA GLU A 689 -2.01 -7.97 20.19
C GLU A 689 -2.23 -8.17 21.68
N ASN A 690 -2.96 -7.23 22.29
CA ASN A 690 -3.39 -7.29 23.69
C ASN A 690 -2.27 -7.48 24.73
N ASN A 691 -1.04 -7.17 24.39
CA ASN A 691 0.08 -7.34 25.29
C ASN A 691 0.42 -6.03 26.02
N THR A 692 0.01 -5.95 27.27
CA THR A 692 0.33 -4.84 28.19
C THR A 692 1.68 -5.03 28.89
N SER A 693 2.40 -6.10 28.56
CA SER A 693 3.66 -6.45 29.22
C SER A 693 4.79 -5.51 28.85
N VAL A 694 5.66 -5.24 29.80
CA VAL A 694 6.87 -4.44 29.60
C VAL A 694 7.84 -5.19 28.69
N LYS A 695 8.33 -4.54 27.64
CA LYS A 695 9.22 -5.11 26.61
C LYS A 695 10.55 -4.34 26.56
N THR A 696 11.17 -4.15 27.72
CA THR A 696 12.39 -3.37 27.84
C THR A 696 13.63 -4.19 27.50
N ILE A 697 14.67 -3.51 27.04
CA ILE A 697 15.99 -4.06 26.76
C ILE A 697 17.00 -3.37 27.69
N ALA A 698 17.78 -4.15 28.43
CA ALA A 698 18.82 -3.63 29.30
C ALA A 698 20.16 -3.44 28.58
N GLU A 699 20.49 -4.30 27.61
CA GLU A 699 21.76 -4.21 26.89
C GLU A 699 21.67 -4.95 25.55
N ILE A 700 22.33 -4.41 24.52
CA ILE A 700 22.60 -5.08 23.25
C ILE A 700 24.11 -5.15 23.02
N ALA A 701 24.65 -6.34 22.90
CA ALA A 701 26.03 -6.57 22.51
C ALA A 701 26.10 -7.21 21.12
N LEU A 702 26.62 -6.48 20.15
CA LEU A 702 26.85 -6.95 18.78
C LEU A 702 28.29 -7.42 18.64
N TYR A 703 28.50 -8.57 18.05
CA TYR A 703 29.81 -9.22 17.95
C TYR A 703 30.27 -9.30 16.49
N ALA A 704 31.54 -8.97 16.26
CA ALA A 704 32.20 -9.18 14.98
C ALA A 704 33.54 -9.88 15.16
N GLU A 705 34.02 -10.57 14.13
CA GLU A 705 35.35 -11.14 14.11
C GLU A 705 36.39 -10.02 14.14
N GLU A 706 37.49 -10.25 14.87
CA GLU A 706 38.62 -9.35 14.86
C GLU A 706 39.26 -9.40 13.46
N ASN A 707 39.37 -8.26 12.78
CA ASN A 707 40.11 -8.20 11.52
C ASN A 707 41.58 -8.55 11.80
N VAL A 708 42.00 -9.75 11.35
CA VAL A 708 43.41 -10.18 11.42
C VAL A 708 44.24 -9.39 10.43
#